data_626bf85555a1a264c45b95a5455358df
#
_entry.id   626bf85555a1a264c45b95a5455358df
#
_cell.length_a   1.000
_cell.length_b   1.000
_cell.length_c   1.000
_cell.angle_alpha   90.00
_cell.angle_beta   90.00
_cell.angle_gamma   90.00
#
_symmetry.space_group_name_H-M   'P 1'
#
loop_
_entity.id
_entity.type
_entity.pdbx_description
1 polymer ?
#
loop_
_entity_poly.entity_id
_entity_poly.type
_entity_poly.pdbx_seq_one_letter_code
_entity_poly.pdbx_strand_id
1 'polypeptide(L)'
;MFAQERDSIKVCQPISDSFTKLGIPDVFVTLCDTNGIMIDTLRTFTILGFREARWEKKIARGMQSFIIKAEHPDYETVIMKANMKPFARKTTFFFPHLFMKRSLKETTMQEVTVKATRVQLAYKGDTIVVDAEAFKIQEGSMLDALVAQVPGAELKADGTIYMNGRKVDYLTLNGKEFFKGKNRIMLDNLPYYVVSKLKFFEKEVPLSQMIHRDSGEKDYVMDVEMKQEYSIGYMANVEAGYGTNSRWMGRLFGLRFTDNSRLVLFSNINNTNATRAPGGDNWEGKPNILTGERETKMVGGSLNVEDKHGRYEEHVDASVSWTDNKNESRTSRETFLSEGSVFGKMNSTSRDKDFSTSITNNLGIPKIMTSFRTTADYAKRNGKGLSHSATFSSDPAAYGTCLQVLDSLFAPSLNANLRQISINRVLDQTMYNSDSYNFGQDIDWGRGLPWGDELHVKLNGNYGEENRDGFSRYDLTYFNPTQTPNKQDRYTPYHHDHYTYGADILYRMYLYGGWFIDYGYNYSQKYDDTDSPLYRLDALGTNLDFGLLPSQTEYLQTIDVRNSYQSKYMTRSHCANLAVRRIYDGKSYKFLYGAVANLIRQDESLDYWRSNTFYDKKNGTWLVMPTAYFECRPNVTRKLGFKVWYESKQSTPNLIQMLNIQDTSNPLAITLGNPDLKMSRHHHVRFEISRGKFGAYWWFETNMNFLDNLVANGFTYNPSNGVYTYRPENVKGNWNATATLGWNRHLDKEKRLLVKGKTTYSYIHNVDLTRIEDFTDSQQNRVNHHITSQNLTLSYNKESLRLEALGDFAWNVAKRELNNMADISAFDFSYGLSGQYTFLWKIQLATDLKMYSRRGYEEHSMNTNELVWNVYVSRPFLKGRLVVKMDGFDILGHLSSTRYVVNGQRRTGTW
;
A
#
# COMPACT_ATOMS: atom_id res chain seq x y z
N MET A 1 -21.48 -38.13 22.66
CA MET A 1 -21.29 -36.68 22.36
C MET A 1 -22.04 -36.22 21.10
N PHE A 2 -22.11 -37.01 20.04
CA PHE A 2 -22.79 -36.61 18.78
C PHE A 2 -24.34 -36.60 18.84
N ALA A 3 -25.00 -37.27 19.75
CA ALA A 3 -26.47 -37.24 19.85
C ALA A 3 -26.99 -35.99 20.57
N GLN A 4 -26.27 -35.45 21.53
CA GLN A 4 -26.66 -34.24 22.27
C GLN A 4 -26.58 -32.93 21.45
N GLU A 5 -25.83 -32.90 20.35
CA GLU A 5 -25.75 -31.74 19.44
C GLU A 5 -26.92 -31.66 18.46
N ARG A 6 -27.67 -32.76 18.26
CA ARG A 6 -28.84 -32.74 17.34
C ARG A 6 -30.07 -32.11 17.97
N ASP A 7 -30.22 -32.15 19.27
CA ASP A 7 -31.42 -31.71 20.00
C ASP A 7 -31.35 -30.27 20.54
N SER A 8 -30.18 -29.62 20.44
CA SER A 8 -30.01 -28.24 20.86
C SER A 8 -29.47 -27.35 19.72
N ILE A 9 -29.78 -26.07 19.80
CA ILE A 9 -29.28 -25.03 18.90
C ILE A 9 -28.80 -23.86 19.71
N LYS A 10 -27.68 -23.26 19.29
CA LYS A 10 -27.20 -22.00 19.83
C LYS A 10 -28.01 -20.86 19.23
N VAL A 11 -28.63 -20.05 20.06
CA VAL A 11 -29.28 -18.79 19.64
C VAL A 11 -28.41 -17.61 20.02
N CYS A 12 -28.37 -16.62 19.15
CA CYS A 12 -27.54 -15.43 19.29
C CYS A 12 -28.31 -14.20 18.83
N GLN A 13 -28.03 -13.06 19.44
CA GLN A 13 -28.53 -11.79 18.96
C GLN A 13 -27.47 -10.72 19.04
N PRO A 14 -27.14 -10.09 17.90
CA PRO A 14 -26.30 -8.90 17.86
C PRO A 14 -27.06 -7.70 18.42
N ILE A 15 -26.37 -6.89 19.27
CA ILE A 15 -26.88 -5.64 19.80
C ILE A 15 -25.87 -4.53 19.51
N SER A 16 -26.33 -3.46 18.87
CA SER A 16 -25.47 -2.35 18.45
C SER A 16 -26.09 -0.99 18.77
N ASP A 17 -25.25 0.00 18.89
CA ASP A 17 -25.63 1.40 18.94
C ASP A 17 -26.32 1.81 17.63
N SER A 18 -27.48 2.44 17.73
CA SER A 18 -28.29 2.82 16.56
C SER A 18 -27.59 3.80 15.63
N PHE A 19 -26.67 4.62 16.16
CA PHE A 19 -25.93 5.64 15.42
C PHE A 19 -24.59 5.13 14.89
N THR A 20 -23.73 4.59 15.76
CA THR A 20 -22.40 4.14 15.38
C THR A 20 -22.38 2.77 14.71
N LYS A 21 -23.46 2.00 14.86
CA LYS A 21 -23.58 0.58 14.45
C LYS A 21 -22.52 -0.34 15.10
N LEU A 22 -21.83 0.16 16.11
CA LEU A 22 -20.87 -0.63 16.89
C LEU A 22 -21.58 -1.45 17.95
N GLY A 23 -21.06 -2.64 18.23
CA GLY A 23 -21.60 -3.51 19.25
C GLY A 23 -21.52 -2.88 20.63
N ILE A 24 -22.59 -3.00 21.42
CA ILE A 24 -22.66 -2.51 22.81
C ILE A 24 -22.31 -3.67 23.75
N PRO A 25 -21.18 -3.65 24.42
CA PRO A 25 -20.85 -4.65 25.42
C PRO A 25 -21.64 -4.43 26.70
N ASP A 26 -21.72 -5.46 27.54
CA ASP A 26 -22.34 -5.42 28.88
C ASP A 26 -23.83 -5.03 28.92
N VAL A 27 -24.56 -5.11 27.78
CA VAL A 27 -26.02 -4.96 27.77
C VAL A 27 -26.63 -6.11 28.56
N PHE A 28 -27.47 -5.78 29.51
CA PHE A 28 -28.24 -6.75 30.27
C PHE A 28 -29.47 -7.18 29.46
N VAL A 29 -29.56 -8.47 29.17
CA VAL A 29 -30.60 -9.03 28.31
C VAL A 29 -31.47 -9.98 29.11
N THR A 30 -32.76 -9.72 29.22
CA THR A 30 -33.76 -10.63 29.79
C THR A 30 -34.47 -11.37 28.66
N LEU A 31 -34.38 -12.68 28.68
CA LEU A 31 -35.06 -13.57 27.72
C LEU A 31 -36.31 -14.14 28.39
N CYS A 32 -37.49 -13.87 27.80
CA CYS A 32 -38.77 -14.37 28.29
C CYS A 32 -39.48 -15.23 27.24
N ASP A 33 -40.37 -16.09 27.68
CA ASP A 33 -41.34 -16.77 26.81
C ASP A 33 -42.44 -15.81 26.32
N THR A 34 -43.36 -16.31 25.50
CA THR A 34 -44.46 -15.51 24.95
C THR A 34 -45.47 -15.04 26.02
N ASN A 35 -45.46 -15.63 27.23
CA ASN A 35 -46.33 -15.30 28.37
C ASN A 35 -45.65 -14.31 29.30
N GLY A 36 -44.39 -13.90 28.98
CA GLY A 36 -43.59 -12.99 29.82
C GLY A 36 -42.88 -13.67 30.99
N ILE A 37 -42.86 -15.01 31.05
CA ILE A 37 -42.11 -15.77 32.07
C ILE A 37 -40.60 -15.72 31.69
N MET A 38 -39.78 -15.27 32.66
CA MET A 38 -38.35 -15.16 32.45
C MET A 38 -37.70 -16.54 32.29
N ILE A 39 -37.03 -16.75 31.19
CA ILE A 39 -36.24 -17.97 30.88
C ILE A 39 -34.80 -17.83 31.36
N ASP A 40 -34.18 -16.67 31.12
CA ASP A 40 -32.78 -16.42 31.50
C ASP A 40 -32.44 -14.93 31.50
N THR A 41 -31.35 -14.60 32.17
CA THR A 41 -30.70 -13.28 32.09
C THR A 41 -29.29 -13.45 31.56
N LEU A 42 -28.96 -12.66 30.53
CA LEU A 42 -27.74 -12.76 29.79
C LEU A 42 -27.06 -11.41 29.67
N ARG A 43 -25.78 -11.39 29.39
CA ARG A 43 -25.07 -10.16 29.07
C ARG A 43 -24.43 -10.27 27.70
N THR A 44 -24.36 -9.18 26.98
CA THR A 44 -23.61 -9.14 25.72
C THR A 44 -22.11 -9.17 26.00
N PHE A 45 -21.40 -9.92 25.19
CA PHE A 45 -19.95 -9.93 25.15
C PHE A 45 -19.47 -9.46 23.79
N THR A 46 -18.29 -8.88 23.75
CA THR A 46 -17.73 -8.32 22.53
C THR A 46 -17.17 -9.42 21.64
N ILE A 47 -17.57 -9.40 20.39
CA ILE A 47 -17.01 -10.22 19.33
C ILE A 47 -16.46 -9.26 18.27
N LEU A 48 -15.40 -9.66 17.57
CA LEU A 48 -14.83 -8.89 16.48
C LEU A 48 -14.43 -7.46 16.89
N GLY A 49 -13.70 -7.35 17.99
CA GLY A 49 -13.05 -6.12 18.35
C GLY A 49 -13.99 -4.92 18.55
N PHE A 50 -15.07 -5.08 19.33
CA PHE A 50 -16.11 -4.08 19.60
C PHE A 50 -17.07 -3.76 18.45
N ARG A 51 -16.89 -4.35 17.28
CA ARG A 51 -17.81 -4.11 16.17
C ARG A 51 -19.13 -4.82 16.36
N GLU A 52 -19.09 -6.03 16.91
CA GLU A 52 -20.26 -6.82 17.24
C GLU A 52 -20.26 -7.17 18.73
N ALA A 53 -21.32 -6.87 19.41
CA ALA A 53 -21.58 -7.39 20.76
C ALA A 53 -22.87 -8.20 20.70
N ARG A 54 -22.85 -9.40 21.24
CA ARG A 54 -24.03 -10.27 21.22
C ARG A 54 -24.10 -11.10 22.49
N TRP A 55 -25.28 -11.61 22.77
CA TRP A 55 -25.47 -12.68 23.73
C TRP A 55 -25.67 -14.02 23.02
N GLU A 56 -25.38 -15.11 23.69
CA GLU A 56 -25.49 -16.48 23.18
C GLU A 56 -26.09 -17.39 24.25
N LYS A 57 -27.01 -18.28 23.81
CA LYS A 57 -27.62 -19.30 24.66
C LYS A 57 -27.87 -20.58 23.86
N LYS A 58 -27.60 -21.74 24.46
CA LYS A 58 -28.06 -23.03 23.93
C LYS A 58 -29.47 -23.32 24.42
N ILE A 59 -30.40 -23.59 23.51
CA ILE A 59 -31.78 -23.94 23.79
C ILE A 59 -32.19 -25.19 23.01
N ALA A 60 -33.31 -25.82 23.36
CA ALA A 60 -33.85 -26.95 22.64
C ALA A 60 -34.18 -26.55 21.21
N ARG A 61 -33.97 -27.43 20.24
CA ARG A 61 -34.28 -27.20 18.83
C ARG A 61 -35.77 -27.32 18.60
N GLY A 62 -36.37 -26.31 18.02
CA GLY A 62 -37.80 -26.27 17.70
C GLY A 62 -38.26 -24.88 17.26
N MET A 63 -39.51 -24.80 16.84
CA MET A 63 -40.13 -23.49 16.60
C MET A 63 -40.53 -22.88 17.95
N GLN A 64 -39.92 -21.77 18.29
CA GLN A 64 -40.13 -21.06 19.57
C GLN A 64 -40.24 -19.55 19.33
N SER A 65 -40.97 -18.88 20.18
CA SER A 65 -41.09 -17.42 20.19
C SER A 65 -40.65 -16.89 21.54
N PHE A 66 -39.93 -15.76 21.52
CA PHE A 66 -39.35 -15.13 22.70
C PHE A 66 -39.66 -13.64 22.74
N ILE A 67 -39.70 -13.11 23.95
CA ILE A 67 -39.64 -11.67 24.23
C ILE A 67 -38.25 -11.40 24.80
N ILE A 68 -37.51 -10.49 24.13
CA ILE A 68 -36.15 -10.11 24.48
C ILE A 68 -36.18 -8.65 24.91
N LYS A 69 -35.79 -8.39 26.19
CA LYS A 69 -35.61 -7.05 26.74
C LYS A 69 -34.11 -6.76 26.89
N ALA A 70 -33.66 -5.66 26.30
CA ALA A 70 -32.26 -5.21 26.40
C ALA A 70 -32.17 -3.89 27.18
N GLU A 71 -31.30 -3.85 28.18
CA GLU A 71 -31.13 -2.71 29.10
C GLU A 71 -29.63 -2.38 29.25
N HIS A 72 -29.32 -1.10 29.23
CA HIS A 72 -27.97 -0.59 29.45
C HIS A 72 -28.04 0.82 30.08
N PRO A 73 -27.18 1.21 31.02
CA PRO A 73 -27.24 2.50 31.69
C PRO A 73 -27.25 3.73 30.78
N ASP A 74 -26.53 3.64 29.65
CA ASP A 74 -26.33 4.76 28.70
C ASP A 74 -27.28 4.69 27.49
N TYR A 75 -28.24 3.74 27.45
CA TYR A 75 -29.13 3.51 26.32
C TYR A 75 -30.59 3.38 26.75
N GLU A 76 -31.50 3.69 25.83
CA GLU A 76 -32.91 3.45 25.99
C GLU A 76 -33.22 1.94 26.00
N THR A 77 -34.07 1.49 26.90
CA THR A 77 -34.51 0.09 26.96
C THR A 77 -35.28 -0.30 25.69
N VAL A 78 -34.89 -1.43 25.10
CA VAL A 78 -35.56 -1.96 23.91
C VAL A 78 -36.19 -3.33 24.21
N ILE A 79 -37.42 -3.53 23.75
CA ILE A 79 -38.17 -4.81 23.85
C ILE A 79 -38.47 -5.29 22.44
N MET A 80 -38.11 -6.54 22.12
CA MET A 80 -38.32 -7.14 20.83
C MET A 80 -38.99 -8.52 20.95
N LYS A 81 -39.97 -8.83 20.07
CA LYS A 81 -40.45 -10.18 19.89
C LYS A 81 -39.63 -10.89 18.80
N ALA A 82 -39.13 -12.07 19.11
CA ALA A 82 -38.29 -12.84 18.24
C ALA A 82 -38.82 -14.25 18.04
N ASN A 83 -38.90 -14.70 16.78
CA ASN A 83 -39.38 -16.04 16.40
C ASN A 83 -38.24 -16.87 15.86
N MET A 84 -38.08 -18.09 16.34
CA MET A 84 -37.07 -19.01 15.89
C MET A 84 -37.65 -20.08 14.98
N LYS A 85 -37.07 -20.23 13.79
CA LYS A 85 -37.39 -21.34 12.84
C LYS A 85 -36.03 -21.98 12.44
N PRO A 86 -35.50 -22.92 13.21
CA PRO A 86 -34.18 -23.50 12.94
C PRO A 86 -34.21 -24.48 11.79
N PHE A 87 -33.25 -24.39 10.89
CA PHE A 87 -33.03 -25.36 9.80
C PHE A 87 -32.25 -26.59 10.28
N ALA A 88 -32.48 -27.75 9.64
CA ALA A 88 -31.99 -29.05 10.10
C ALA A 88 -30.45 -29.17 10.37
N ARG A 89 -29.61 -28.48 9.60
CA ARG A 89 -28.14 -28.51 9.77
C ARG A 89 -27.55 -27.30 10.49
N LYS A 90 -28.36 -26.27 10.81
CA LYS A 90 -27.83 -25.10 11.53
C LYS A 90 -27.57 -25.44 12.99
N THR A 91 -26.37 -25.16 13.43
CA THR A 91 -25.96 -25.25 14.85
C THR A 91 -26.17 -23.95 15.59
N THR A 92 -26.37 -22.85 14.87
CA THR A 92 -26.56 -21.49 15.42
C THR A 92 -27.71 -20.80 14.68
N PHE A 93 -28.59 -20.15 15.44
CA PHE A 93 -29.67 -19.31 14.92
C PHE A 93 -29.46 -17.85 15.37
N PHE A 94 -29.53 -16.91 14.46
CA PHE A 94 -29.42 -15.48 14.77
C PHE A 94 -30.80 -14.83 14.75
N PHE A 95 -31.15 -14.17 15.86
CA PHE A 95 -32.28 -13.26 15.88
C PHE A 95 -31.94 -11.98 15.11
N PRO A 96 -32.97 -11.21 14.67
CA PRO A 96 -32.74 -9.92 14.03
C PRO A 96 -31.85 -9.00 14.86
N HIS A 97 -31.04 -8.20 14.21
CA HIS A 97 -30.14 -7.25 14.86
C HIS A 97 -30.95 -6.22 15.68
N LEU A 98 -30.57 -6.00 16.93
CA LEU A 98 -31.23 -5.06 17.81
C LEU A 98 -30.37 -3.79 17.91
N PHE A 99 -31.00 -2.64 17.64
CA PHE A 99 -30.36 -1.33 17.75
C PHE A 99 -30.89 -0.56 18.94
N MET A 100 -29.98 -0.10 19.82
CA MET A 100 -30.31 0.72 20.99
C MET A 100 -29.93 2.17 20.74
N LYS A 101 -30.81 3.11 21.13
CA LYS A 101 -30.51 4.56 21.11
C LYS A 101 -29.87 4.97 22.41
N ARG A 102 -28.91 5.89 22.37
CA ARG A 102 -28.30 6.47 23.55
C ARG A 102 -29.32 7.32 24.32
N SER A 103 -29.40 7.12 25.63
CA SER A 103 -30.22 7.93 26.51
C SER A 103 -29.59 9.32 26.67
N LEU A 104 -30.33 10.40 26.40
CA LEU A 104 -29.90 11.78 26.62
C LEU A 104 -30.08 12.18 28.11
N LYS A 105 -29.52 11.42 29.03
CA LYS A 105 -29.43 11.87 30.41
C LYS A 105 -28.28 12.85 30.55
N GLU A 106 -28.58 14.15 30.69
CA GLU A 106 -27.63 15.12 31.22
C GLU A 106 -27.30 14.77 32.66
N THR A 107 -26.24 14.03 32.87
CA THR A 107 -25.66 13.83 34.20
C THR A 107 -24.60 14.91 34.37
N THR A 108 -24.95 15.97 35.11
CA THR A 108 -23.95 16.89 35.67
C THR A 108 -23.12 16.10 36.67
N MET A 109 -22.04 15.47 36.18
CA MET A 109 -21.06 14.87 37.07
C MET A 109 -20.20 15.99 37.66
N GLN A 110 -20.17 16.10 38.97
CA GLN A 110 -19.13 16.83 39.68
C GLN A 110 -17.77 16.30 39.23
N GLU A 111 -16.88 17.21 38.88
CA GLU A 111 -15.54 16.92 38.41
C GLU A 111 -14.74 16.19 39.50
N VAL A 112 -14.79 14.88 39.48
CA VAL A 112 -13.87 14.05 40.25
C VAL A 112 -12.58 13.94 39.46
N THR A 113 -11.57 14.74 39.82
CA THR A 113 -10.24 14.68 39.26
C THR A 113 -9.56 13.38 39.70
N VAL A 114 -9.83 12.28 39.05
CA VAL A 114 -9.07 11.03 39.21
C VAL A 114 -7.76 11.19 38.48
N LYS A 115 -6.66 11.46 39.18
CA LYS A 115 -5.28 11.39 38.66
C LYS A 115 -4.91 9.93 38.42
N ALA A 116 -5.53 9.26 37.46
CA ALA A 116 -5.12 7.96 36.98
C ALA A 116 -4.24 8.16 35.74
N THR A 117 -3.07 7.56 35.71
CA THR A 117 -2.21 7.54 34.50
C THR A 117 -2.96 6.79 33.39
N ARG A 118 -3.39 7.49 32.35
CA ARG A 118 -4.13 6.89 31.23
C ARG A 118 -3.27 5.86 30.54
N VAL A 119 -3.84 4.69 30.27
CA VAL A 119 -3.15 3.59 29.60
C VAL A 119 -3.15 3.87 28.10
N GLN A 120 -1.98 4.17 27.53
CA GLN A 120 -1.84 4.47 26.09
C GLN A 120 -2.34 3.34 25.20
N LEU A 121 -2.12 2.08 25.56
CA LEU A 121 -2.45 0.93 24.75
C LEU A 121 -2.97 -0.21 25.62
N ALA A 122 -4.12 -0.76 25.27
CA ALA A 122 -4.74 -1.90 25.93
C ALA A 122 -5.09 -2.99 24.90
N TYR A 123 -4.95 -4.24 25.31
CA TYR A 123 -5.41 -5.38 24.54
C TYR A 123 -6.76 -5.84 25.11
N LYS A 124 -7.79 -5.85 24.30
CA LYS A 124 -9.13 -6.33 24.63
C LYS A 124 -9.49 -7.47 23.66
N GLY A 125 -9.29 -8.72 24.11
CA GLY A 125 -9.39 -9.87 23.20
C GLY A 125 -8.35 -9.74 22.09
N ASP A 126 -8.80 -9.85 20.84
CA ASP A 126 -7.97 -9.73 19.61
C ASP A 126 -7.78 -8.28 19.15
N THR A 127 -8.38 -7.32 19.86
CA THR A 127 -8.36 -5.90 19.51
C THR A 127 -7.29 -5.17 20.31
N ILE A 128 -6.47 -4.40 19.60
CA ILE A 128 -5.58 -3.41 20.18
C ILE A 128 -6.34 -2.09 20.27
N VAL A 129 -6.53 -1.59 21.48
CA VAL A 129 -7.19 -0.30 21.73
C VAL A 129 -6.15 0.70 22.18
N VAL A 130 -6.04 1.77 21.45
CA VAL A 130 -5.14 2.91 21.72
C VAL A 130 -5.99 4.07 22.19
N ASP A 131 -5.71 4.59 23.36
CA ASP A 131 -6.37 5.80 23.88
C ASP A 131 -5.67 7.03 23.29
N ALA A 132 -6.32 7.73 22.37
CA ALA A 132 -5.75 8.90 21.69
C ALA A 132 -5.42 10.04 22.67
N GLU A 133 -6.17 10.19 23.74
CA GLU A 133 -5.95 11.25 24.74
C GLU A 133 -4.74 11.00 25.66
N ALA A 134 -4.21 9.78 25.64
CA ALA A 134 -2.99 9.45 26.37
C ALA A 134 -1.70 9.89 25.65
N PHE A 135 -1.80 10.38 24.42
CA PHE A 135 -0.68 10.85 23.61
C PHE A 135 -0.60 12.38 23.61
N LYS A 136 0.61 12.87 23.62
CA LYS A 136 0.89 14.31 23.48
C LYS A 136 1.21 14.61 22.03
N ILE A 137 0.21 15.05 21.33
CA ILE A 137 0.31 15.45 19.92
C ILE A 137 0.34 16.96 19.85
N GLN A 138 1.10 17.53 18.93
CA GLN A 138 1.12 18.95 18.70
C GLN A 138 -0.28 19.42 18.25
N GLU A 139 -0.74 20.51 18.82
CA GLU A 139 -2.04 21.10 18.43
C GLU A 139 -2.04 21.49 16.94
N GLY A 140 -3.13 21.17 16.25
CA GLY A 140 -3.26 21.36 14.82
C GLY A 140 -2.65 20.24 13.95
N SER A 141 -2.13 19.18 14.55
CA SER A 141 -1.72 17.99 13.83
C SER A 141 -2.92 17.16 13.36
N MET A 142 -2.68 16.31 12.37
CA MET A 142 -3.69 15.39 11.81
C MET A 142 -3.53 13.99 12.39
N LEU A 143 -4.38 13.07 11.96
CA LEU A 143 -4.41 11.69 12.43
C LEU A 143 -3.07 10.95 12.22
N ASP A 144 -2.32 11.28 11.18
CA ASP A 144 -1.02 10.70 10.88
C ASP A 144 -0.04 10.88 12.04
N ALA A 145 0.01 12.06 12.65
CA ALA A 145 0.85 12.35 13.81
C ALA A 145 0.48 11.50 15.04
N LEU A 146 -0.79 11.19 15.23
CA LEU A 146 -1.23 10.29 16.30
C LEU A 146 -0.81 8.84 16.02
N VAL A 147 -1.04 8.36 14.79
CA VAL A 147 -0.73 6.96 14.40
C VAL A 147 0.75 6.65 14.57
N ALA A 148 1.62 7.59 14.23
CA ALA A 148 3.06 7.37 14.35
C ALA A 148 3.57 7.28 15.79
N GLN A 149 2.89 7.92 16.74
CA GLN A 149 3.25 7.80 18.16
C GLN A 149 2.77 6.49 18.78
N VAL A 150 1.89 5.75 18.11
CA VAL A 150 1.34 4.51 18.64
C VAL A 150 2.44 3.45 18.79
N PRO A 151 2.64 2.88 19.99
CA PRO A 151 3.60 1.80 20.19
C PRO A 151 3.28 0.59 19.30
N GLY A 152 4.22 0.18 18.46
CA GLY A 152 4.05 -0.93 17.51
C GLY A 152 3.46 -0.54 16.17
N ALA A 153 3.00 0.70 16.00
CA ALA A 153 2.59 1.18 14.68
C ALA A 153 3.80 1.69 13.88
N GLU A 154 3.78 1.44 12.59
CA GLU A 154 4.71 1.95 11.57
C GLU A 154 3.89 2.54 10.43
N LEU A 155 4.03 3.84 10.19
CA LEU A 155 3.35 4.55 9.12
C LEU A 155 4.33 4.80 7.97
N LYS A 156 4.06 4.26 6.79
CA LYS A 156 4.88 4.47 5.58
C LYS A 156 4.53 5.79 4.90
N ALA A 157 5.45 6.25 4.04
CA ALA A 157 5.29 7.49 3.27
C ALA A 157 4.03 7.48 2.36
N ASP A 158 3.64 6.33 1.85
CA ASP A 158 2.45 6.14 1.03
C ASP A 158 1.12 6.09 1.82
N GLY A 159 1.16 6.17 3.15
CA GLY A 159 -0.01 6.04 4.03
C GLY A 159 -0.31 4.60 4.45
N THR A 160 0.51 3.64 4.06
CA THR A 160 0.39 2.26 4.53
C THR A 160 0.76 2.19 6.02
N ILE A 161 -0.11 1.59 6.82
CA ILE A 161 0.09 1.40 8.26
C ILE A 161 0.39 -0.06 8.53
N TYR A 162 1.39 -0.30 9.36
CA TYR A 162 1.64 -1.61 9.95
C TYR A 162 1.44 -1.51 11.47
N MET A 163 0.78 -2.47 12.06
CA MET A 163 0.65 -2.58 13.51
C MET A 163 1.26 -3.90 13.96
N ASN A 164 2.33 -3.83 14.76
CA ASN A 164 3.12 -4.99 15.17
C ASN A 164 3.58 -5.85 13.97
N GLY A 165 4.06 -5.20 12.89
CA GLY A 165 4.51 -5.84 11.67
C GLY A 165 3.40 -6.29 10.71
N ARG A 166 2.14 -6.26 11.11
CA ARG A 166 1.00 -6.63 10.27
C ARG A 166 0.43 -5.41 9.55
N LYS A 167 0.28 -5.50 8.23
CA LYS A 167 -0.31 -4.46 7.41
C LYS A 167 -1.78 -4.25 7.76
N VAL A 168 -2.19 -2.99 7.90
CA VAL A 168 -3.59 -2.57 7.98
C VAL A 168 -4.14 -2.45 6.55
N ASP A 169 -5.20 -3.18 6.26
CA ASP A 169 -5.76 -3.24 4.92
C ASP A 169 -6.50 -1.94 4.55
N TYR A 170 -7.27 -1.37 5.47
CA TYR A 170 -7.93 -0.07 5.30
C TYR A 170 -8.37 0.55 6.64
N LEU A 171 -8.81 1.81 6.56
CA LEU A 171 -9.28 2.59 7.70
C LEU A 171 -10.80 2.66 7.73
N THR A 172 -11.35 2.74 8.95
CA THR A 172 -12.77 3.03 9.17
C THR A 172 -12.91 4.21 10.13
N LEU A 173 -13.99 4.96 9.98
CA LEU A 173 -14.36 6.06 10.87
C LEU A 173 -15.65 5.68 11.61
N ASN A 174 -15.56 5.51 12.92
CA ASN A 174 -16.67 4.99 13.73
C ASN A 174 -17.29 3.71 13.13
N GLY A 175 -16.43 2.76 12.70
CA GLY A 175 -16.83 1.47 12.14
C GLY A 175 -17.25 1.45 10.67
N LYS A 176 -17.39 2.61 10.02
CA LYS A 176 -17.75 2.72 8.59
C LYS A 176 -16.52 2.94 7.72
N GLU A 177 -16.51 2.35 6.53
CA GLU A 177 -15.45 2.56 5.56
C GLU A 177 -15.35 4.04 5.18
N PHE A 178 -14.12 4.51 4.96
CA PHE A 178 -13.84 5.88 4.60
C PHE A 178 -12.70 5.87 3.58
N PHE A 179 -12.98 6.18 2.31
CA PHE A 179 -12.03 6.15 1.20
C PHE A 179 -11.16 4.88 1.21
N LYS A 180 -11.79 3.71 1.18
CA LYS A 180 -11.13 2.39 1.24
C LYS A 180 -9.95 2.31 0.26
N GLY A 181 -8.78 1.98 0.79
CA GLY A 181 -7.53 1.92 0.03
C GLY A 181 -6.84 3.27 -0.21
N LYS A 182 -7.45 4.40 0.18
CA LYS A 182 -6.86 5.75 0.10
C LYS A 182 -6.63 6.31 1.52
N ASN A 183 -5.88 5.58 2.35
CA ASN A 183 -5.67 5.90 3.77
C ASN A 183 -5.19 7.33 4.01
N ARG A 184 -4.41 7.88 3.06
CA ARG A 184 -3.89 9.25 3.13
C ARG A 184 -4.98 10.29 3.30
N ILE A 185 -6.15 10.11 2.70
CA ILE A 185 -7.24 11.09 2.82
C ILE A 185 -7.64 11.26 4.28
N MET A 186 -7.79 10.18 5.04
CA MET A 186 -8.11 10.26 6.46
C MET A 186 -6.91 10.74 7.29
N LEU A 187 -5.75 10.19 7.03
CA LEU A 187 -4.52 10.50 7.79
C LEU A 187 -4.16 11.98 7.72
N ASP A 188 -4.27 12.59 6.54
CA ASP A 188 -3.81 13.95 6.30
C ASP A 188 -4.88 15.02 6.60
N ASN A 189 -6.15 14.63 6.74
CA ASN A 189 -7.25 15.61 6.86
C ASN A 189 -8.05 15.50 8.15
N LEU A 190 -8.06 14.35 8.86
CA LEU A 190 -8.78 14.22 10.12
C LEU A 190 -7.94 14.78 11.27
N PRO A 191 -8.39 15.85 11.97
CA PRO A 191 -7.65 16.39 13.10
C PRO A 191 -7.54 15.38 14.26
N TYR A 192 -6.35 15.24 14.86
CA TYR A 192 -6.13 14.26 15.93
C TYR A 192 -7.02 14.49 17.14
N TYR A 193 -7.36 15.74 17.48
CA TYR A 193 -8.10 16.10 18.69
C TYR A 193 -9.56 15.62 18.67
N VAL A 194 -10.11 15.29 17.51
CA VAL A 194 -11.46 14.69 17.40
C VAL A 194 -11.46 13.20 17.69
N VAL A 195 -10.28 12.58 17.73
CA VAL A 195 -10.13 11.14 17.94
C VAL A 195 -10.18 10.82 19.43
N SER A 196 -11.00 9.85 19.81
CA SER A 196 -11.06 9.28 21.15
C SER A 196 -10.14 8.06 21.27
N LYS A 197 -10.26 7.13 20.31
CA LYS A 197 -9.48 5.88 20.30
C LYS A 197 -9.15 5.45 18.89
N LEU A 198 -8.03 4.71 18.77
CA LEU A 198 -7.75 3.90 17.61
C LEU A 198 -7.90 2.42 18.00
N LYS A 199 -8.61 1.66 17.18
CA LYS A 199 -8.82 0.23 17.41
C LYS A 199 -8.25 -0.55 16.23
N PHE A 200 -7.32 -1.45 16.48
CA PHE A 200 -6.77 -2.35 15.47
C PHE A 200 -7.33 -3.74 15.70
N PHE A 201 -8.05 -4.28 14.75
CA PHE A 201 -8.70 -5.58 14.88
C PHE A 201 -8.93 -6.24 13.52
N GLU A 202 -9.20 -7.53 13.55
CA GLU A 202 -9.62 -8.27 12.38
C GLU A 202 -11.11 -8.08 12.14
N LYS A 203 -11.46 -7.53 10.99
CA LYS A 203 -12.84 -7.39 10.51
C LYS A 203 -13.13 -8.55 9.58
N GLU A 204 -14.25 -9.20 9.77
CA GLU A 204 -14.71 -10.21 8.82
C GLU A 204 -15.02 -9.58 7.47
N VAL A 205 -14.66 -10.31 6.40
CA VAL A 205 -15.00 -9.90 5.03
C VAL A 205 -16.54 -9.78 4.86
N PRO A 206 -17.02 -9.00 3.88
CA PRO A 206 -18.47 -8.77 3.70
C PRO A 206 -19.29 -10.04 3.68
N LEU A 207 -18.80 -11.10 3.01
CA LEU A 207 -19.47 -12.40 2.98
C LEU A 207 -19.72 -12.97 4.38
N SER A 208 -18.70 -13.01 5.23
CA SER A 208 -18.83 -13.52 6.61
C SER A 208 -19.81 -12.69 7.44
N GLN A 209 -19.84 -11.36 7.22
CA GLN A 209 -20.79 -10.47 7.91
C GLN A 209 -22.22 -10.71 7.47
N MET A 210 -22.46 -10.93 6.19
CA MET A 210 -23.79 -11.18 5.62
C MET A 210 -24.40 -12.50 6.13
N ILE A 211 -23.57 -13.51 6.29
CA ILE A 211 -23.97 -14.85 6.72
C ILE A 211 -23.83 -15.11 8.21
N HIS A 212 -23.27 -14.13 8.96
CA HIS A 212 -23.01 -14.22 10.40
C HIS A 212 -22.17 -15.44 10.80
N ARG A 213 -21.19 -15.80 9.96
CA ARG A 213 -20.25 -16.90 10.19
C ARG A 213 -18.83 -16.48 9.87
N ASP A 214 -17.87 -16.96 10.67
CA ASP A 214 -16.45 -16.78 10.41
C ASP A 214 -16.00 -17.66 9.22
N SER A 215 -15.68 -17.01 8.10
CA SER A 215 -15.13 -17.68 6.90
C SER A 215 -13.65 -17.99 7.00
N GLY A 216 -12.99 -17.52 8.07
CA GLY A 216 -11.53 -17.57 8.21
C GLY A 216 -10.80 -16.46 7.43
N GLU A 217 -11.48 -15.73 6.57
CA GLU A 217 -10.95 -14.59 5.84
C GLU A 217 -11.29 -13.31 6.59
N LYS A 218 -10.28 -12.48 6.85
CA LYS A 218 -10.43 -11.25 7.64
C LYS A 218 -9.51 -10.17 7.12
N ASP A 219 -10.08 -8.96 7.04
CA ASP A 219 -9.31 -7.75 6.84
C ASP A 219 -8.77 -7.26 8.20
N TYR A 220 -7.53 -6.81 8.24
CA TYR A 220 -6.98 -6.15 9.42
C TYR A 220 -7.18 -4.66 9.30
N VAL A 221 -8.03 -4.09 10.13
CA VAL A 221 -8.48 -2.70 9.99
C VAL A 221 -8.07 -1.86 11.19
N MET A 222 -7.87 -0.56 10.93
CA MET A 222 -7.77 0.46 11.97
C MET A 222 -9.07 1.28 11.98
N ASP A 223 -9.83 1.17 13.06
CA ASP A 223 -11.02 2.00 13.26
C ASP A 223 -10.67 3.24 14.09
N VAL A 224 -11.03 4.39 13.56
CA VAL A 224 -10.87 5.69 14.21
C VAL A 224 -12.19 6.03 14.91
N GLU A 225 -12.21 5.90 16.23
CA GLU A 225 -13.36 6.27 17.04
C GLU A 225 -13.29 7.75 17.43
N MET A 226 -14.31 8.50 17.07
CA MET A 226 -14.39 9.93 17.39
C MET A 226 -14.89 10.15 18.81
N LYS A 227 -14.52 11.27 19.43
CA LYS A 227 -15.11 11.74 20.67
C LYS A 227 -16.59 12.01 20.48
N GLN A 228 -17.38 11.76 21.51
CA GLN A 228 -18.84 11.89 21.45
C GLN A 228 -19.29 13.31 21.05
N GLU A 229 -18.60 14.33 21.55
CA GLU A 229 -18.86 15.74 21.24
C GLU A 229 -18.69 16.11 19.76
N TYR A 230 -17.89 15.32 18.99
CA TYR A 230 -17.68 15.48 17.56
C TYR A 230 -18.42 14.44 16.73
N SER A 231 -19.09 13.49 17.34
CA SER A 231 -19.81 12.41 16.65
C SER A 231 -21.26 12.73 16.32
N ILE A 232 -21.80 13.85 16.81
CA ILE A 232 -23.17 14.34 16.56
C ILE A 232 -23.13 15.83 16.22
N GLY A 233 -23.68 16.21 15.05
CA GLY A 233 -23.80 17.61 14.64
C GLY A 233 -22.83 17.99 13.51
N TYR A 234 -22.17 19.13 13.67
CA TYR A 234 -21.26 19.71 12.68
C TYR A 234 -19.89 19.95 13.27
N MET A 235 -18.86 19.70 12.49
CA MET A 235 -17.51 20.12 12.78
C MET A 235 -16.87 20.67 11.54
N ALA A 236 -16.12 21.77 11.68
CA ALA A 236 -15.27 22.29 10.62
C ALA A 236 -13.90 22.66 11.19
N ASN A 237 -12.85 22.35 10.45
CA ASN A 237 -11.49 22.75 10.71
C ASN A 237 -10.94 23.44 9.45
N VAL A 238 -10.43 24.66 9.61
CA VAL A 238 -9.81 25.44 8.53
C VAL A 238 -8.39 25.78 8.96
N GLU A 239 -7.44 25.50 8.13
CA GLU A 239 -6.04 25.83 8.33
C GLU A 239 -5.52 26.63 7.13
N ALA A 240 -4.81 27.71 7.39
CA ALA A 240 -4.09 28.47 6.38
C ALA A 240 -2.68 28.78 6.89
N GLY A 241 -1.70 28.69 6.02
CA GLY A 241 -0.29 28.92 6.36
C GLY A 241 0.46 29.57 5.20
N TYR A 242 1.44 30.39 5.53
CA TYR A 242 2.39 30.96 4.60
C TYR A 242 3.80 30.85 5.17
N GLY A 243 4.78 30.59 4.31
CA GLY A 243 6.17 30.37 4.72
C GLY A 243 7.18 31.04 3.81
N THR A 244 8.45 30.86 4.14
CA THR A 244 9.58 31.32 3.30
C THR A 244 9.54 30.66 1.92
N ASN A 245 10.27 31.26 0.94
CA ASN A 245 10.32 30.77 -0.44
C ASN A 245 8.93 30.64 -1.10
N SER A 246 8.02 31.55 -0.77
CA SER A 246 6.64 31.57 -1.29
C SER A 246 5.88 30.27 -1.06
N ARG A 247 6.18 29.56 0.04
CA ARG A 247 5.43 28.36 0.44
C ARG A 247 4.10 28.76 1.07
N TRP A 248 3.05 28.03 0.72
CA TRP A 248 1.71 28.30 1.22
C TRP A 248 0.94 26.98 1.40
N MET A 249 -0.03 26.97 2.29
CA MET A 249 -0.95 25.87 2.49
C MET A 249 -2.33 26.36 2.90
N GLY A 250 -3.35 25.62 2.49
CA GLY A 250 -4.72 25.79 2.92
C GLY A 250 -5.40 24.43 3.05
N ARG A 251 -6.10 24.20 4.15
CA ARG A 251 -6.85 22.96 4.41
C ARG A 251 -8.23 23.32 4.93
N LEU A 252 -9.20 22.54 4.48
CA LEU A 252 -10.56 22.54 4.99
C LEU A 252 -10.93 21.10 5.28
N PHE A 253 -11.54 20.85 6.43
CA PHE A 253 -12.15 19.59 6.78
C PHE A 253 -13.48 19.87 7.46
N GLY A 254 -14.58 19.35 6.91
CA GLY A 254 -15.93 19.50 7.42
C GLY A 254 -16.61 18.14 7.61
N LEU A 255 -17.26 17.95 8.75
CA LEU A 255 -18.07 16.78 9.07
C LEU A 255 -19.49 17.20 9.41
N ARG A 256 -20.47 16.46 8.91
CA ARG A 256 -21.87 16.50 9.35
C ARG A 256 -22.35 15.08 9.63
N PHE A 257 -22.84 14.85 10.84
CA PHE A 257 -23.46 13.58 11.20
C PHE A 257 -24.91 13.76 11.57
N THR A 258 -25.74 12.84 11.09
CA THR A 258 -27.12 12.63 11.52
C THR A 258 -27.32 11.14 11.81
N ASP A 259 -28.47 10.75 12.34
CA ASP A 259 -28.78 9.34 12.63
C ASP A 259 -28.62 8.41 11.40
N ASN A 260 -28.87 8.94 10.20
CA ASN A 260 -28.95 8.16 8.97
C ASN A 260 -27.99 8.62 7.87
N SER A 261 -27.24 9.71 8.08
CA SER A 261 -26.32 10.19 7.07
C SER A 261 -25.06 10.77 7.67
N ARG A 262 -23.96 10.63 6.93
CA ARG A 262 -22.67 11.21 7.24
C ARG A 262 -22.14 11.89 5.99
N LEU A 263 -21.78 13.14 6.11
CA LEU A 263 -21.12 13.90 5.05
C LEU A 263 -19.75 14.37 5.55
N VAL A 264 -18.72 14.06 4.79
CA VAL A 264 -17.36 14.56 4.99
C VAL A 264 -16.99 15.39 3.77
N LEU A 265 -16.47 16.58 3.96
CA LEU A 265 -15.88 17.42 2.92
C LEU A 265 -14.46 17.76 3.32
N PHE A 266 -13.54 17.72 2.37
CA PHE A 266 -12.16 18.11 2.63
C PHE A 266 -11.54 18.82 1.42
N SER A 267 -10.58 19.67 1.72
CA SER A 267 -9.71 20.30 0.74
C SER A 267 -8.30 20.41 1.31
N ASN A 268 -7.31 20.14 0.48
CA ASN A 268 -5.89 20.31 0.82
C ASN A 268 -5.18 20.92 -0.39
N ILE A 269 -4.77 22.18 -0.23
CA ILE A 269 -4.06 22.92 -1.26
C ILE A 269 -2.73 23.40 -0.69
N ASN A 270 -1.63 23.06 -1.34
CA ASN A 270 -0.30 23.45 -0.84
C ASN A 270 0.79 23.32 -1.91
N ASN A 271 1.90 24.01 -1.70
CA ASN A 271 3.15 23.86 -2.44
C ASN A 271 4.34 23.51 -1.51
N THR A 272 4.07 22.85 -0.38
CA THR A 272 5.05 22.51 0.66
C THR A 272 5.50 21.04 0.57
N ASN A 273 5.18 20.34 -0.50
CA ASN A 273 5.29 18.88 -0.61
C ASN A 273 4.52 18.13 0.50
N ALA A 274 3.65 18.84 1.23
CA ALA A 274 2.93 18.25 2.32
C ALA A 274 1.80 17.36 1.82
N THR A 275 2.18 16.12 1.62
CA THR A 275 1.29 15.05 2.01
C THR A 275 1.28 14.93 3.54
N ARG A 276 2.27 15.55 4.22
CA ARG A 276 2.40 15.62 5.69
C ARG A 276 2.67 17.06 6.09
N ALA A 277 2.10 17.50 7.20
CA ALA A 277 2.48 18.76 7.77
C ALA A 277 3.95 18.69 8.22
N PRO A 278 4.78 19.71 7.93
CA PRO A 278 6.07 19.84 8.58
C PRO A 278 5.85 19.80 10.09
N GLY A 279 6.63 19.00 10.80
CA GLY A 279 6.55 18.91 12.24
C GLY A 279 5.58 17.91 12.83
N GLY A 280 4.96 17.06 12.05
CA GLY A 280 4.40 15.84 12.59
C GLY A 280 5.52 14.97 13.15
N ASP A 281 5.28 14.31 14.30
CA ASP A 281 6.24 13.38 14.94
C ASP A 281 6.66 12.18 14.07
N ASN A 282 6.33 12.21 12.80
CA ASN A 282 6.56 11.18 11.80
C ASN A 282 7.74 11.47 10.90
N TRP A 283 8.66 12.25 11.36
CA TRP A 283 9.95 12.33 10.72
C TRP A 283 10.70 11.00 10.89
N GLU A 284 10.19 9.96 10.34
CA GLU A 284 10.91 8.71 10.18
C GLU A 284 11.82 8.81 8.96
N GLY A 285 13.07 9.07 9.21
CA GLY A 285 14.10 8.97 8.21
C GLY A 285 13.97 9.98 7.07
N LYS A 286 14.94 9.97 6.17
CA LYS A 286 14.80 10.67 4.90
C LYS A 286 13.55 10.22 4.18
N PRO A 287 12.73 11.15 3.69
CA PRO A 287 11.63 10.76 2.82
C PRO A 287 12.19 9.93 1.68
N ASN A 288 11.82 8.68 1.65
CA ASN A 288 12.38 7.71 0.71
C ASN A 288 12.15 8.09 -0.76
N ILE A 289 11.40 9.15 -1.07
CA ILE A 289 10.93 9.42 -2.43
C ILE A 289 10.46 10.86 -2.56
N LEU A 290 11.11 11.85 -1.98
CA LEU A 290 10.70 13.15 -2.42
C LEU A 290 11.58 13.63 -3.52
N THR A 291 11.04 13.46 -4.62
CA THR A 291 11.49 13.96 -5.85
C THR A 291 10.96 15.38 -6.02
N GLY A 292 11.82 16.35 -5.82
CA GLY A 292 11.59 17.73 -6.22
C GLY A 292 10.51 18.48 -5.50
N GLU A 293 9.97 19.49 -6.17
CA GLU A 293 8.92 20.38 -5.70
C GLU A 293 7.55 19.92 -6.19
N ARG A 294 6.57 19.86 -5.28
CA ARG A 294 5.20 19.47 -5.61
C ARG A 294 4.21 20.50 -5.12
N GLU A 295 3.39 21.01 -6.03
CA GLU A 295 2.16 21.72 -5.73
C GLU A 295 0.98 20.76 -5.85
N THR A 296 0.11 20.73 -4.86
CA THR A 296 -1.09 19.88 -4.83
C THR A 296 -2.32 20.74 -4.51
N LYS A 297 -3.40 20.52 -5.28
CA LYS A 297 -4.73 21.06 -5.02
C LYS A 297 -5.72 19.90 -5.06
N MET A 298 -6.29 19.54 -3.92
CA MET A 298 -7.23 18.42 -3.80
C MET A 298 -8.49 18.87 -3.09
N VAL A 299 -9.63 18.49 -3.64
CA VAL A 299 -10.93 18.64 -3.03
C VAL A 299 -11.67 17.32 -3.13
N GLY A 300 -12.39 16.94 -2.08
CA GLY A 300 -13.18 15.71 -2.10
C GLY A 300 -14.24 15.66 -1.02
N GLY A 301 -15.06 14.65 -1.11
CA GLY A 301 -16.12 14.38 -0.14
C GLY A 301 -16.49 12.91 -0.09
N SER A 302 -17.06 12.53 1.05
CA SER A 302 -17.62 11.20 1.32
C SER A 302 -19.03 11.36 1.87
N LEU A 303 -19.99 10.72 1.23
CA LEU A 303 -21.38 10.68 1.67
C LEU A 303 -21.75 9.23 2.00
N ASN A 304 -22.26 9.00 3.20
CA ASN A 304 -22.81 7.72 3.61
C ASN A 304 -24.28 7.93 4.04
N VAL A 305 -25.20 7.18 3.45
CA VAL A 305 -26.64 7.23 3.73
C VAL A 305 -27.16 5.84 4.03
N GLU A 306 -27.86 5.69 5.13
CA GLU A 306 -28.52 4.43 5.52
C GLU A 306 -30.03 4.66 5.60
N ASP A 307 -30.81 3.74 5.03
CA ASP A 307 -32.27 3.76 5.21
C ASP A 307 -32.64 3.40 6.67
N LYS A 308 -33.60 4.10 7.24
CA LYS A 308 -34.06 3.89 8.64
C LYS A 308 -34.53 2.46 8.92
N HIS A 309 -35.03 1.76 7.89
CA HIS A 309 -35.53 0.39 8.00
C HIS A 309 -34.49 -0.65 7.50
N GLY A 310 -33.24 -0.24 7.21
CA GLY A 310 -32.19 -1.14 6.74
C GLY A 310 -32.41 -1.70 5.34
N ARG A 311 -33.18 -1.01 4.49
CA ARG A 311 -33.49 -1.45 3.11
C ARG A 311 -32.28 -1.29 2.19
N TYR A 312 -31.50 -0.20 2.38
CA TYR A 312 -30.28 0.06 1.64
C TYR A 312 -29.26 0.85 2.49
N GLU A 313 -28.02 0.70 2.13
CA GLU A 313 -26.88 1.50 2.60
C GLU A 313 -26.11 1.96 1.37
N GLU A 314 -25.90 3.27 1.22
CA GLU A 314 -25.17 3.86 0.11
C GLU A 314 -23.99 4.65 0.61
N HIS A 315 -22.86 4.48 -0.06
CA HIS A 315 -21.61 5.15 0.25
C HIS A 315 -20.98 5.68 -1.04
N VAL A 316 -20.84 7.00 -1.14
CA VAL A 316 -20.24 7.68 -2.28
C VAL A 316 -19.00 8.44 -1.85
N ASP A 317 -17.88 8.17 -2.49
CA ASP A 317 -16.65 8.93 -2.38
C ASP A 317 -16.36 9.63 -3.71
N ALA A 318 -16.06 10.93 -3.67
CA ALA A 318 -15.65 11.69 -4.84
C ALA A 318 -14.45 12.58 -4.51
N SER A 319 -13.49 12.65 -5.42
CA SER A 319 -12.33 13.53 -5.26
C SER A 319 -11.82 14.06 -6.60
N VAL A 320 -11.29 15.28 -6.57
CA VAL A 320 -10.63 15.94 -7.70
C VAL A 320 -9.28 16.42 -7.22
N SER A 321 -8.25 16.20 -8.02
CA SER A 321 -6.87 16.57 -7.69
C SER A 321 -6.14 17.17 -8.88
N TRP A 322 -5.37 18.22 -8.63
CA TRP A 322 -4.39 18.81 -9.54
C TRP A 322 -3.03 18.76 -8.88
N THR A 323 -2.02 18.28 -9.59
CA THR A 323 -0.63 18.31 -9.11
C THR A 323 0.30 18.89 -10.16
N ASP A 324 1.32 19.60 -9.72
CA ASP A 324 2.44 20.09 -10.54
C ASP A 324 3.73 19.67 -9.83
N ASN A 325 4.41 18.68 -10.42
CA ASN A 325 5.64 18.12 -9.89
C ASN A 325 6.82 18.60 -10.72
N LYS A 326 7.84 19.16 -10.07
CA LYS A 326 9.14 19.46 -10.67
C LYS A 326 10.20 18.60 -9.99
N ASN A 327 10.91 17.84 -10.76
CA ASN A 327 11.92 16.92 -10.26
C ASN A 327 13.26 17.15 -10.96
N GLU A 328 14.34 17.07 -10.19
CA GLU A 328 15.71 16.94 -10.67
C GLU A 328 16.31 15.68 -10.03
N SER A 329 16.89 14.81 -10.84
CA SER A 329 17.57 13.62 -10.34
C SER A 329 18.94 13.43 -11.02
N ARG A 330 19.91 13.02 -10.23
CA ARG A 330 21.25 12.68 -10.69
C ARG A 330 21.49 11.22 -10.43
N THR A 331 22.01 10.52 -11.43
CA THR A 331 22.25 9.08 -11.32
C THR A 331 23.69 8.77 -11.68
N SER A 332 24.35 8.01 -10.81
CA SER A 332 25.61 7.36 -11.08
C SER A 332 25.40 5.86 -11.13
N ARG A 333 25.84 5.24 -12.21
CA ARG A 333 25.65 3.79 -12.42
C ARG A 333 26.96 3.14 -12.79
N GLU A 334 27.23 1.99 -12.22
CA GLU A 334 28.25 1.05 -12.67
C GLU A 334 27.55 -0.24 -13.10
N THR A 335 27.89 -0.70 -14.29
CA THR A 335 27.42 -1.98 -14.87
C THR A 335 28.57 -2.97 -14.85
N PHE A 336 28.33 -4.13 -14.25
CA PHE A 336 29.34 -5.17 -14.08
C PHE A 336 29.39 -6.06 -15.31
N LEU A 337 30.59 -6.14 -15.94
CA LEU A 337 30.90 -7.02 -17.05
C LEU A 337 32.02 -7.98 -16.66
N SER A 338 32.19 -9.08 -17.38
CA SER A 338 33.22 -10.08 -17.10
C SER A 338 34.65 -9.53 -17.23
N GLU A 339 34.85 -8.53 -18.08
CA GLU A 339 36.18 -7.92 -18.36
C GLU A 339 36.41 -6.58 -17.69
N GLY A 340 35.50 -6.17 -16.80
CA GLY A 340 35.61 -4.89 -16.11
C GLY A 340 34.24 -4.25 -15.90
N SER A 341 34.20 -2.98 -15.53
CA SER A 341 32.98 -2.22 -15.31
C SER A 341 32.82 -1.12 -16.35
N VAL A 342 31.56 -0.77 -16.63
CA VAL A 342 31.19 0.40 -17.46
C VAL A 342 30.42 1.36 -16.57
N PHE A 343 30.72 2.64 -16.68
CA PHE A 343 30.19 3.68 -15.84
C PHE A 343 29.21 4.56 -16.61
N GLY A 344 28.12 4.96 -15.95
CA GLY A 344 27.15 5.90 -16.52
C GLY A 344 26.87 7.04 -15.56
N LYS A 345 26.77 8.24 -16.09
CA LYS A 345 26.29 9.42 -15.36
C LYS A 345 25.07 9.97 -16.08
N MET A 346 24.06 10.44 -15.32
CA MET A 346 22.86 11.04 -15.87
C MET A 346 22.37 12.16 -14.94
N ASN A 347 21.99 13.29 -15.53
CA ASN A 347 21.22 14.34 -14.88
C ASN A 347 19.91 14.50 -15.64
N SER A 348 18.80 14.45 -14.96
CA SER A 348 17.47 14.52 -15.56
C SER A 348 16.60 15.52 -14.78
N THR A 349 15.92 16.39 -15.50
CA THR A 349 14.90 17.30 -14.98
C THR A 349 13.56 16.96 -15.60
N SER A 350 12.50 16.96 -14.80
CA SER A 350 11.14 16.75 -15.31
C SER A 350 10.14 17.70 -14.65
N ARG A 351 9.06 17.97 -15.35
CA ARG A 351 7.88 18.63 -14.81
C ARG A 351 6.64 17.94 -15.32
N ASP A 352 5.85 17.42 -14.39
CA ASP A 352 4.63 16.69 -14.68
C ASP A 352 3.43 17.39 -14.03
N LYS A 353 2.41 17.66 -14.84
CA LYS A 353 1.14 18.23 -14.40
C LYS A 353 0.04 17.21 -14.59
N ASP A 354 -0.59 16.86 -13.49
CA ASP A 354 -1.65 15.87 -13.47
C ASP A 354 -2.96 16.48 -12.99
N PHE A 355 -4.03 16.17 -13.67
CA PHE A 355 -5.40 16.34 -13.24
C PHE A 355 -6.04 14.98 -13.10
N SER A 356 -6.69 14.71 -11.98
CA SER A 356 -7.43 13.46 -11.81
C SER A 356 -8.73 13.66 -11.06
N THR A 357 -9.74 12.91 -11.45
CA THR A 357 -11.00 12.78 -10.72
C THR A 357 -11.31 11.31 -10.51
N SER A 358 -11.90 10.99 -9.36
CA SER A 358 -12.27 9.63 -8.99
C SER A 358 -13.59 9.65 -8.25
N ILE A 359 -14.52 8.79 -8.68
CA ILE A 359 -15.79 8.57 -8.02
C ILE A 359 -15.93 7.07 -7.73
N THR A 360 -16.31 6.74 -6.50
CA THR A 360 -16.63 5.38 -6.09
C THR A 360 -18.00 5.40 -5.43
N ASN A 361 -18.92 4.58 -5.91
CA ASN A 361 -20.23 4.36 -5.28
C ASN A 361 -20.34 2.91 -4.83
N ASN A 362 -20.77 2.68 -3.58
CA ASN A 362 -21.08 1.35 -3.04
C ASN A 362 -22.53 1.37 -2.54
N LEU A 363 -23.41 0.66 -3.22
CA LEU A 363 -24.80 0.47 -2.84
C LEU A 363 -24.99 -0.95 -2.30
N GLY A 364 -25.34 -1.08 -1.03
CA GLY A 364 -25.71 -2.34 -0.39
C GLY A 364 -27.21 -2.46 -0.20
N ILE A 365 -27.76 -3.63 -0.53
CA ILE A 365 -29.18 -3.96 -0.32
C ILE A 365 -29.25 -5.21 0.57
N PRO A 366 -29.22 -5.04 1.93
CA PRO A 366 -29.12 -6.16 2.87
C PRO A 366 -30.21 -7.20 2.74
N LYS A 367 -31.43 -6.80 2.40
CA LYS A 367 -32.60 -7.71 2.28
C LYS A 367 -32.38 -8.82 1.23
N ILE A 368 -31.70 -8.51 0.14
CA ILE A 368 -31.37 -9.45 -0.93
C ILE A 368 -29.90 -9.89 -0.91
N MET A 369 -29.16 -9.46 0.12
CA MET A 369 -27.74 -9.77 0.30
C MET A 369 -26.89 -9.43 -0.94
N THR A 370 -27.12 -8.25 -1.50
CA THR A 370 -26.48 -7.79 -2.74
C THR A 370 -25.76 -6.46 -2.49
N SER A 371 -24.57 -6.30 -3.05
CA SER A 371 -23.90 -5.02 -3.12
C SER A 371 -23.43 -4.72 -4.55
N PHE A 372 -23.48 -3.44 -4.91
CA PHE A 372 -23.03 -2.91 -6.18
C PHE A 372 -21.91 -1.91 -5.89
N ARG A 373 -20.77 -2.08 -6.54
CA ARG A 373 -19.69 -1.12 -6.47
C ARG A 373 -19.39 -0.60 -7.87
N THR A 374 -19.52 0.71 -8.05
CA THR A 374 -19.21 1.41 -9.29
C THR A 374 -18.00 2.31 -9.05
N THR A 375 -17.04 2.28 -9.96
CA THR A 375 -15.88 3.17 -9.96
C THR A 375 -15.78 3.89 -11.29
N ALA A 376 -15.46 5.18 -11.26
CA ALA A 376 -15.18 5.97 -12.45
C ALA A 376 -13.99 6.87 -12.16
N ASP A 377 -12.94 6.73 -12.96
CA ASP A 377 -11.71 7.49 -12.85
C ASP A 377 -11.40 8.17 -14.18
N TYR A 378 -10.96 9.42 -14.12
CA TYR A 378 -10.41 10.15 -15.24
C TYR A 378 -9.08 10.80 -14.84
N ALA A 379 -8.09 10.76 -15.73
CA ALA A 379 -6.83 11.44 -15.51
C ALA A 379 -6.35 12.11 -16.81
N LYS A 380 -5.82 13.33 -16.66
CA LYS A 380 -5.11 14.04 -17.71
C LYS A 380 -3.72 14.40 -17.22
N ARG A 381 -2.70 14.07 -18.00
CA ARG A 381 -1.29 14.28 -17.63
C ARG A 381 -0.55 14.99 -18.75
N ASN A 382 0.29 15.98 -18.38
CA ASN A 382 1.19 16.66 -19.28
C ASN A 382 2.58 16.64 -18.66
N GLY A 383 3.56 16.11 -19.37
CA GLY A 383 4.93 16.01 -18.87
C GLY A 383 5.95 16.58 -19.85
N LYS A 384 7.03 17.12 -19.28
CA LYS A 384 8.22 17.56 -20.02
C LYS A 384 9.46 17.04 -19.28
N GLY A 385 10.43 16.53 -20.01
CA GLY A 385 11.69 16.03 -19.48
C GLY A 385 12.87 16.51 -20.28
N LEU A 386 14.01 16.65 -19.61
CA LEU A 386 15.31 16.88 -20.23
C LEU A 386 16.34 16.04 -19.50
N SER A 387 17.08 15.22 -20.20
CA SER A 387 18.10 14.35 -19.66
C SER A 387 19.42 14.50 -20.41
N HIS A 388 20.50 14.70 -19.64
CA HIS A 388 21.88 14.60 -20.12
C HIS A 388 22.48 13.33 -19.53
N SER A 389 22.99 12.45 -20.38
CA SER A 389 23.64 11.22 -19.92
C SER A 389 24.90 10.92 -20.72
N ALA A 390 25.79 10.15 -20.10
CA ALA A 390 27.01 9.69 -20.75
C ALA A 390 27.47 8.35 -20.19
N THR A 391 28.16 7.58 -21.04
CA THR A 391 28.75 6.28 -20.75
C THR A 391 30.27 6.35 -20.85
N PHE A 392 30.98 5.72 -19.89
CA PHE A 392 32.43 5.77 -19.77
C PHE A 392 33.00 4.36 -19.62
N SER A 393 34.20 4.16 -20.18
CA SER A 393 34.96 2.90 -20.11
C SER A 393 35.72 2.74 -18.77
N SER A 394 35.89 3.81 -18.02
CA SER A 394 36.49 3.82 -16.67
C SER A 394 35.80 4.85 -15.79
N ASP A 395 36.00 4.77 -14.47
CA ASP A 395 35.32 5.64 -13.51
C ASP A 395 35.63 7.13 -13.73
N PRO A 396 34.64 7.97 -14.06
CA PRO A 396 34.87 9.40 -14.28
C PRO A 396 34.92 10.21 -12.96
N ALA A 397 34.85 9.60 -11.78
CA ALA A 397 34.83 10.30 -10.49
C ALA A 397 36.07 11.20 -10.25
N ALA A 398 37.19 10.86 -10.83
CA ALA A 398 38.41 11.68 -10.77
C ALA A 398 38.25 13.07 -11.43
N TYR A 399 37.29 13.26 -12.32
CA TYR A 399 37.03 14.51 -13.02
C TYR A 399 35.94 15.39 -12.37
N GLY A 400 35.40 14.98 -11.24
CA GLY A 400 34.44 15.75 -10.47
C GLY A 400 33.14 15.02 -10.16
N THR A 401 32.15 15.78 -9.66
CA THR A 401 30.82 15.30 -9.38
C THR A 401 30.05 14.93 -10.65
N CYS A 402 28.90 14.26 -10.53
CA CYS A 402 28.04 13.89 -11.66
C CYS A 402 27.74 15.09 -12.58
N LEU A 403 27.38 16.25 -12.02
CA LEU A 403 27.10 17.45 -12.79
C LEU A 403 28.35 18.00 -13.47
N GLN A 404 29.47 18.16 -12.74
CA GLN A 404 30.72 18.68 -13.28
C GLN A 404 31.24 17.85 -14.46
N VAL A 405 31.13 16.52 -14.36
CA VAL A 405 31.51 15.60 -15.44
C VAL A 405 30.60 15.81 -16.66
N LEU A 406 29.30 15.87 -16.47
CA LEU A 406 28.34 16.07 -17.56
C LEU A 406 28.46 17.46 -18.17
N ASP A 407 28.57 18.53 -17.34
CA ASP A 407 28.74 19.88 -17.84
C ASP A 407 30.01 20.02 -18.69
N SER A 408 31.13 19.43 -18.26
CA SER A 408 32.37 19.39 -19.03
C SER A 408 32.21 18.63 -20.34
N LEU A 409 31.41 17.56 -20.34
CA LEU A 409 31.24 16.71 -21.52
C LEU A 409 30.33 17.37 -22.59
N PHE A 410 29.38 18.19 -22.17
CA PHE A 410 28.46 18.91 -23.03
C PHE A 410 28.96 20.35 -23.37
N ALA A 411 30.04 20.80 -22.73
CA ALA A 411 30.66 22.09 -23.04
C ALA A 411 31.34 22.11 -24.43
N PRO A 412 31.48 23.30 -25.05
CA PRO A 412 32.18 23.42 -26.31
C PRO A 412 33.67 23.03 -26.24
N SER A 413 34.33 23.27 -25.10
CA SER A 413 35.71 22.90 -24.80
C SER A 413 35.78 21.66 -23.91
N LEU A 414 35.93 20.49 -24.51
CA LEU A 414 35.97 19.22 -23.79
C LEU A 414 37.40 18.93 -23.28
N ASN A 415 37.50 18.51 -22.00
CA ASN A 415 38.75 18.00 -21.42
C ASN A 415 39.24 16.75 -22.18
N ALA A 416 40.44 16.77 -22.68
CA ALA A 416 41.04 15.70 -23.49
C ALA A 416 41.06 14.34 -22.77
N ASN A 417 41.39 14.33 -21.47
CA ASN A 417 41.45 13.11 -20.68
C ASN A 417 40.05 12.51 -20.43
N LEU A 418 39.08 13.37 -20.16
CA LEU A 418 37.66 12.92 -19.99
C LEU A 418 37.16 12.35 -21.31
N ARG A 419 37.51 12.94 -22.44
CA ARG A 419 37.15 12.44 -23.77
C ARG A 419 37.69 11.03 -24.05
N GLN A 420 38.91 10.71 -23.60
CA GLN A 420 39.53 9.39 -23.84
C GLN A 420 38.72 8.24 -23.16
N ILE A 421 38.15 8.49 -22.00
CA ILE A 421 37.35 7.47 -21.27
C ILE A 421 35.88 7.50 -21.65
N SER A 422 35.42 8.49 -22.42
CA SER A 422 34.03 8.63 -22.81
C SER A 422 33.69 7.79 -24.03
N ILE A 423 32.63 7.01 -23.99
CA ILE A 423 32.12 6.16 -25.08
C ILE A 423 31.08 6.92 -25.89
N ASN A 424 30.05 7.44 -25.21
CA ASN A 424 28.99 8.22 -25.83
C ASN A 424 28.40 9.24 -24.85
N ARG A 425 27.65 10.20 -25.41
CA ARG A 425 26.77 11.10 -24.66
C ARG A 425 25.41 11.19 -25.33
N VAL A 426 24.37 11.39 -24.53
CA VAL A 426 22.99 11.53 -24.99
C VAL A 426 22.35 12.76 -24.38
N LEU A 427 21.74 13.57 -25.23
CA LEU A 427 20.73 14.58 -24.87
C LEU A 427 19.37 14.03 -25.27
N ASP A 428 18.48 13.87 -24.30
CA ASP A 428 17.12 13.38 -24.53
C ASP A 428 16.11 14.39 -23.96
N GLN A 429 15.28 14.94 -24.83
CA GLN A 429 14.21 15.85 -24.49
C GLN A 429 12.88 15.19 -24.79
N THR A 430 11.98 15.16 -23.81
CA THR A 430 10.68 14.50 -23.92
C THR A 430 9.53 15.46 -23.60
N MET A 431 8.42 15.25 -24.24
CA MET A 431 7.16 15.93 -23.93
C MET A 431 6.01 14.95 -24.21
N TYR A 432 5.03 14.92 -23.33
CA TYR A 432 3.83 14.14 -23.57
C TYR A 432 2.58 14.82 -23.05
N ASN A 433 1.45 14.50 -23.67
CA ASN A 433 0.12 14.80 -23.22
C ASN A 433 -0.70 13.51 -23.25
N SER A 434 -1.34 13.15 -22.17
CA SER A 434 -2.10 11.91 -22.05
C SER A 434 -3.42 12.20 -21.33
N ASP A 435 -4.47 11.54 -21.79
CA ASP A 435 -5.74 11.44 -21.09
C ASP A 435 -6.16 9.96 -20.99
N SER A 436 -6.77 9.62 -19.87
CA SER A 436 -7.23 8.27 -19.62
C SER A 436 -8.52 8.26 -18.80
N TYR A 437 -9.38 7.31 -19.06
CA TYR A 437 -10.54 7.02 -18.24
C TYR A 437 -10.67 5.53 -17.96
N ASN A 438 -11.28 5.24 -16.81
CA ASN A 438 -11.52 3.87 -16.39
C ASN A 438 -12.88 3.80 -15.70
N PHE A 439 -13.67 2.79 -16.08
CA PHE A 439 -14.97 2.51 -15.50
C PHE A 439 -15.02 1.07 -15.02
N GLY A 440 -15.40 0.87 -13.77
CA GLY A 440 -15.51 -0.46 -13.16
C GLY A 440 -16.88 -0.67 -12.49
N GLN A 441 -17.38 -1.90 -12.59
CA GLN A 441 -18.60 -2.35 -11.93
C GLN A 441 -18.37 -3.71 -11.29
N ASP A 442 -18.59 -3.81 -9.97
CA ASP A 442 -18.66 -5.07 -9.24
C ASP A 442 -20.08 -5.29 -8.72
N ILE A 443 -20.53 -6.53 -8.76
CA ILE A 443 -21.79 -6.98 -8.19
C ILE A 443 -21.48 -8.19 -7.33
N ASP A 444 -21.76 -8.09 -6.03
CA ASP A 444 -21.59 -9.19 -5.07
C ASP A 444 -22.96 -9.62 -4.56
N TRP A 445 -23.25 -10.90 -4.68
CA TRP A 445 -24.47 -11.52 -4.16
C TRP A 445 -24.12 -12.75 -3.32
N GLY A 446 -24.72 -12.86 -2.15
CA GLY A 446 -24.52 -14.01 -1.27
C GLY A 446 -25.80 -14.49 -0.63
N ARG A 447 -25.95 -15.79 -0.43
CA ARG A 447 -27.13 -16.36 0.22
C ARG A 447 -26.79 -17.60 1.05
N GLY A 448 -27.28 -17.60 2.29
CA GLY A 448 -27.34 -18.81 3.10
C GLY A 448 -28.47 -19.73 2.61
N LEU A 449 -28.13 -20.99 2.34
CA LEU A 449 -29.06 -21.98 1.84
C LEU A 449 -29.86 -22.65 2.99
N PRO A 450 -31.05 -23.19 2.70
CA PRO A 450 -31.90 -23.77 3.74
C PRO A 450 -31.25 -24.89 4.58
N TRP A 451 -30.33 -25.63 3.98
CA TRP A 451 -29.58 -26.73 4.65
C TRP A 451 -28.34 -26.28 5.41
N GLY A 452 -28.04 -24.96 5.42
CA GLY A 452 -27.00 -24.35 6.23
C GLY A 452 -25.70 -24.07 5.49
N ASP A 453 -25.60 -24.41 4.21
CA ASP A 453 -24.48 -24.05 3.34
C ASP A 453 -24.64 -22.66 2.75
N GLU A 454 -23.68 -22.19 1.97
CA GLU A 454 -23.66 -20.84 1.42
C GLU A 454 -23.31 -20.85 -0.06
N LEU A 455 -23.95 -19.95 -0.79
CA LEU A 455 -23.64 -19.65 -2.18
C LEU A 455 -23.31 -18.18 -2.31
N HIS A 456 -22.18 -17.90 -2.96
CA HIS A 456 -21.73 -16.55 -3.27
C HIS A 456 -21.43 -16.43 -4.76
N VAL A 457 -21.87 -15.33 -5.35
CA VAL A 457 -21.62 -15.01 -6.75
C VAL A 457 -21.12 -13.59 -6.83
N LYS A 458 -19.98 -13.38 -7.49
CA LYS A 458 -19.45 -12.09 -7.80
C LYS A 458 -19.31 -11.94 -9.30
N LEU A 459 -19.79 -10.81 -9.84
CA LEU A 459 -19.56 -10.39 -11.21
C LEU A 459 -18.72 -9.12 -11.17
N ASN A 460 -17.75 -9.03 -12.04
CA ASN A 460 -16.93 -7.84 -12.18
C ASN A 460 -16.72 -7.49 -13.64
N GLY A 461 -16.68 -6.20 -13.92
CA GLY A 461 -16.36 -5.65 -15.23
C GLY A 461 -15.56 -4.36 -15.07
N ASN A 462 -14.56 -4.18 -15.92
CA ASN A 462 -13.76 -2.98 -15.99
C ASN A 462 -13.47 -2.67 -17.46
N TYR A 463 -13.58 -1.40 -17.84
CA TYR A 463 -13.17 -0.87 -19.13
C TYR A 463 -12.35 0.39 -18.93
N GLY A 464 -11.29 0.54 -19.71
CA GLY A 464 -10.49 1.75 -19.69
C GLY A 464 -9.84 2.03 -21.04
N GLU A 465 -9.52 3.30 -21.25
CA GLU A 465 -8.85 3.82 -22.42
C GLU A 465 -7.77 4.82 -22.03
N GLU A 466 -6.64 4.79 -22.69
CA GLU A 466 -5.57 5.78 -22.59
C GLU A 466 -5.16 6.27 -23.97
N ASN A 467 -5.17 7.59 -24.15
CA ASN A 467 -4.62 8.26 -25.32
C ASN A 467 -3.42 9.10 -24.90
N ARG A 468 -2.33 9.04 -25.63
CA ARG A 468 -1.13 9.82 -25.35
C ARG A 468 -0.45 10.28 -26.64
N ASP A 469 -0.13 11.58 -26.69
CA ASP A 469 0.76 12.16 -27.69
C ASP A 469 2.14 12.35 -27.06
N GLY A 470 3.15 11.65 -27.56
CA GLY A 470 4.53 11.69 -27.09
C GLY A 470 5.47 12.28 -28.12
N PHE A 471 6.33 13.22 -27.69
CA PHE A 471 7.45 13.75 -28.48
C PHE A 471 8.76 13.45 -27.79
N SER A 472 9.77 13.06 -28.53
CA SER A 472 11.13 12.82 -28.01
C SER A 472 12.16 13.29 -29.04
N ARG A 473 13.06 14.18 -28.59
CA ARG A 473 14.23 14.60 -29.36
C ARG A 473 15.46 13.99 -28.71
N TYR A 474 16.11 13.08 -29.45
CA TYR A 474 17.20 12.26 -28.99
C TYR A 474 18.45 12.57 -29.79
N ASP A 475 19.52 13.08 -29.16
CA ASP A 475 20.80 13.40 -29.78
C ASP A 475 21.89 12.54 -29.15
N LEU A 476 22.33 11.50 -29.84
CA LEU A 476 23.38 10.59 -29.42
C LEU A 476 24.66 10.92 -30.22
N THR A 477 25.72 11.26 -29.49
CA THR A 477 27.05 11.52 -30.05
C THR A 477 28.03 10.49 -29.50
N TYR A 478 28.80 9.88 -30.39
CA TYR A 478 29.88 8.95 -30.01
C TYR A 478 31.22 9.67 -30.00
N PHE A 479 32.12 9.26 -29.08
CA PHE A 479 33.50 9.76 -29.04
C PHE A 479 34.44 8.93 -29.91
N ASN A 480 34.04 7.72 -30.29
CA ASN A 480 34.73 6.95 -31.33
C ASN A 480 34.42 7.54 -32.72
N PRO A 481 35.45 8.01 -33.49
CA PRO A 481 35.25 8.67 -34.77
C PRO A 481 34.70 7.74 -35.85
N THR A 482 34.75 6.43 -35.66
CA THR A 482 34.20 5.44 -36.62
C THR A 482 32.68 5.27 -36.49
N GLN A 483 32.06 5.82 -35.41
CA GLN A 483 30.63 5.72 -35.15
C GLN A 483 29.91 6.99 -35.63
N THR A 484 28.81 6.81 -36.35
CA THR A 484 27.97 7.93 -36.81
C THR A 484 27.04 8.43 -35.69
N PRO A 485 26.99 9.75 -35.44
CA PRO A 485 26.00 10.30 -34.50
C PRO A 485 24.58 9.95 -34.92
N ASN A 486 23.71 9.76 -33.92
CA ASN A 486 22.32 9.40 -34.16
C ASN A 486 21.39 10.49 -33.56
N LYS A 487 20.81 11.30 -34.45
CA LYS A 487 19.84 12.33 -34.06
C LYS A 487 18.45 11.90 -34.50
N GLN A 488 17.49 12.00 -33.61
CA GLN A 488 16.12 11.59 -33.85
C GLN A 488 15.16 12.60 -33.24
N ASP A 489 14.19 13.05 -34.04
CA ASP A 489 13.04 13.79 -33.57
C ASP A 489 11.80 12.94 -33.85
N ARG A 490 11.10 12.54 -32.80
CA ARG A 490 10.06 11.51 -32.85
C ARG A 490 8.72 12.04 -32.35
N TYR A 491 7.68 11.58 -33.02
CA TYR A 491 6.31 11.67 -32.54
C TYR A 491 5.74 10.26 -32.38
N THR A 492 5.20 9.97 -31.22
CA THR A 492 4.65 8.64 -30.88
C THR A 492 3.27 8.82 -30.28
N PRO A 493 2.21 8.86 -31.09
CA PRO A 493 0.86 8.72 -30.56
C PRO A 493 0.69 7.29 -30.02
N TYR A 494 -0.03 7.18 -28.95
CA TYR A 494 -0.30 5.91 -28.29
C TYR A 494 -1.77 5.85 -27.93
N HIS A 495 -2.43 4.78 -28.36
CA HIS A 495 -3.79 4.47 -28.03
C HIS A 495 -3.85 3.09 -27.38
N HIS A 496 -4.53 2.96 -26.25
CA HIS A 496 -4.66 1.72 -25.52
C HIS A 496 -6.05 1.57 -24.93
N ASP A 497 -6.78 0.57 -25.43
CA ASP A 497 -8.04 0.12 -24.91
C ASP A 497 -7.87 -1.17 -24.11
N HIS A 498 -8.51 -1.26 -22.95
CA HIS A 498 -8.52 -2.50 -22.22
C HIS A 498 -9.89 -2.77 -21.58
N TYR A 499 -10.24 -4.05 -21.51
CA TYR A 499 -11.34 -4.46 -20.65
C TYR A 499 -11.02 -5.75 -19.90
N THR A 500 -11.62 -5.88 -18.75
CA THR A 500 -11.62 -7.11 -17.96
C THR A 500 -13.02 -7.39 -17.50
N TYR A 501 -13.50 -8.62 -17.63
CA TYR A 501 -14.71 -9.06 -16.99
C TYR A 501 -14.54 -10.46 -16.42
N GLY A 502 -15.34 -10.76 -15.38
CA GLY A 502 -15.22 -12.04 -14.71
C GLY A 502 -16.46 -12.40 -13.91
N ALA A 503 -16.50 -13.66 -13.54
CA ALA A 503 -17.51 -14.22 -12.66
C ALA A 503 -16.87 -15.19 -11.68
N ASP A 504 -17.16 -15.01 -10.39
CA ASP A 504 -16.75 -15.90 -9.31
C ASP A 504 -17.99 -16.58 -8.74
N ILE A 505 -17.97 -17.89 -8.62
CA ILE A 505 -19.01 -18.67 -7.96
C ILE A 505 -18.34 -19.48 -6.86
N LEU A 506 -18.80 -19.31 -5.64
CA LEU A 506 -18.28 -20.02 -4.46
C LEU A 506 -19.45 -20.73 -3.76
N TYR A 507 -19.37 -22.06 -3.64
CA TYR A 507 -20.23 -22.85 -2.79
C TYR A 507 -19.44 -23.32 -1.58
N ARG A 508 -19.90 -22.96 -0.38
CA ARG A 508 -19.28 -23.34 0.89
C ARG A 508 -20.16 -24.32 1.64
N MET A 509 -19.63 -25.52 1.82
CA MET A 509 -20.27 -26.61 2.57
C MET A 509 -19.73 -26.63 3.99
N TYR A 510 -20.60 -26.54 4.99
CA TYR A 510 -20.22 -26.63 6.39
C TYR A 510 -20.37 -28.07 6.91
N LEU A 511 -19.33 -28.55 7.60
CA LEU A 511 -19.26 -29.85 8.22
C LEU A 511 -19.18 -29.74 9.75
N TYR A 512 -19.41 -30.85 10.45
CA TYR A 512 -19.29 -30.89 11.91
C TYR A 512 -17.86 -30.65 12.38
N GLY A 513 -17.71 -30.15 13.61
CA GLY A 513 -16.40 -29.95 14.24
C GLY A 513 -15.61 -28.76 13.67
N GLY A 514 -16.30 -27.79 13.03
CA GLY A 514 -15.70 -26.57 12.51
C GLY A 514 -14.96 -26.74 11.19
N TRP A 515 -15.17 -27.86 10.50
CA TRP A 515 -14.69 -28.05 9.13
C TRP A 515 -15.64 -27.41 8.11
N PHE A 516 -15.07 -26.92 7.01
CA PHE A 516 -15.80 -26.50 5.84
C PHE A 516 -14.98 -26.74 4.57
N ILE A 517 -15.70 -26.93 3.49
CA ILE A 517 -15.12 -27.14 2.16
C ILE A 517 -15.69 -26.08 1.23
N ASP A 518 -14.81 -25.38 0.55
CA ASP A 518 -15.16 -24.40 -0.48
C ASP A 518 -14.93 -25.02 -1.85
N TYR A 519 -15.95 -24.97 -2.69
CA TYR A 519 -15.90 -25.28 -4.10
C TYR A 519 -16.06 -23.98 -4.86
N GLY A 520 -14.99 -23.52 -5.49
CA GLY A 520 -14.98 -22.26 -6.21
C GLY A 520 -14.76 -22.48 -7.71
N TYR A 521 -15.36 -21.63 -8.50
CA TYR A 521 -15.06 -21.49 -9.90
C TYR A 521 -14.97 -20.01 -10.24
N ASN A 522 -13.83 -19.59 -10.84
CA ASN A 522 -13.60 -18.25 -11.31
C ASN A 522 -13.36 -18.28 -12.82
N TYR A 523 -14.06 -17.44 -13.55
CA TYR A 523 -13.77 -17.10 -14.93
C TYR A 523 -13.30 -15.65 -15.01
N SER A 524 -12.25 -15.38 -15.75
CA SER A 524 -11.76 -14.03 -16.04
C SER A 524 -11.30 -13.93 -17.48
N GLN A 525 -11.70 -12.87 -18.17
CA GLN A 525 -11.18 -12.50 -19.47
C GLN A 525 -10.62 -11.09 -19.41
N LYS A 526 -9.38 -10.95 -19.88
CA LYS A 526 -8.70 -9.67 -20.05
C LYS A 526 -8.37 -9.49 -21.53
N TYR A 527 -8.61 -8.30 -22.05
CA TYR A 527 -8.25 -7.88 -23.39
C TYR A 527 -7.54 -6.53 -23.34
N ASP A 528 -6.44 -6.42 -24.08
CA ASP A 528 -5.66 -5.21 -24.25
C ASP A 528 -5.48 -4.98 -25.77
N ASP A 529 -5.87 -3.82 -26.28
CA ASP A 529 -5.64 -3.37 -27.67
C ASP A 529 -4.73 -2.13 -27.61
N THR A 530 -3.61 -2.20 -28.24
CA THR A 530 -2.60 -1.14 -28.21
C THR A 530 -2.19 -0.80 -29.63
N ASP A 531 -2.23 0.48 -29.98
CA ASP A 531 -1.69 1.02 -31.22
C ASP A 531 -0.64 2.10 -30.88
N SER A 532 0.58 1.91 -31.40
CA SER A 532 1.72 2.77 -31.10
C SER A 532 2.60 2.97 -32.36
N PRO A 533 2.15 3.77 -33.30
CA PRO A 533 2.99 4.17 -34.41
C PRO A 533 4.10 5.12 -33.96
N LEU A 534 5.27 5.03 -34.57
CA LEU A 534 6.40 5.92 -34.33
C LEU A 534 6.74 6.67 -35.64
N TYR A 535 6.76 7.99 -35.56
CA TYR A 535 7.11 8.85 -36.70
C TYR A 535 8.44 9.55 -36.45
N ARG A 536 9.32 9.56 -37.46
CA ARG A 536 10.65 10.15 -37.47
C ARG A 536 10.58 11.53 -38.12
N LEU A 537 10.24 12.57 -37.35
CA LEU A 537 10.08 13.93 -37.87
C LEU A 537 11.39 14.50 -38.45
N ASP A 538 12.55 14.03 -37.95
CA ASP A 538 13.87 14.37 -38.48
C ASP A 538 14.05 13.96 -39.98
N ALA A 539 13.29 12.99 -40.46
CA ALA A 539 13.34 12.58 -41.88
C ALA A 539 12.78 13.64 -42.83
N LEU A 540 12.02 14.62 -42.33
CA LEU A 540 11.52 15.74 -43.18
C LEU A 540 12.60 16.76 -43.53
N GLY A 541 13.76 16.74 -42.85
CA GLY A 541 14.85 17.70 -43.06
C GLY A 541 14.49 19.15 -42.69
N THR A 542 13.33 19.40 -42.12
CA THR A 542 12.88 20.71 -41.62
C THR A 542 13.23 20.91 -40.16
N ASN A 543 13.68 22.10 -39.79
CA ASN A 543 13.97 22.42 -38.39
C ASN A 543 12.65 22.79 -37.69
N LEU A 544 11.92 21.80 -37.21
CA LEU A 544 10.66 22.01 -36.49
C LEU A 544 10.96 22.36 -35.01
N ASP A 545 10.16 23.23 -34.42
CA ASP A 545 10.17 23.45 -32.99
C ASP A 545 9.72 22.19 -32.26
N PHE A 546 10.38 21.88 -31.18
CA PHE A 546 10.10 20.66 -30.40
C PHE A 546 8.66 20.64 -29.89
N GLY A 547 7.94 19.57 -30.18
CA GLY A 547 6.55 19.38 -29.76
C GLY A 547 5.51 19.96 -30.73
N LEU A 548 5.91 20.45 -31.89
CA LEU A 548 5.01 20.82 -32.97
C LEU A 548 4.97 19.72 -34.04
N LEU A 549 3.76 19.46 -34.54
CA LEU A 549 3.52 18.58 -35.66
C LEU A 549 3.44 19.37 -36.96
N PRO A 550 4.07 18.91 -38.07
CA PRO A 550 3.78 19.39 -39.43
C PRO A 550 2.36 18.97 -39.84
N SER A 551 2.00 19.21 -41.11
CA SER A 551 0.72 18.75 -41.65
C SER A 551 0.62 17.21 -41.56
N GLN A 552 -0.61 16.70 -41.41
CA GLN A 552 -0.84 15.26 -41.29
C GLN A 552 -0.26 14.48 -42.49
N THR A 553 -0.37 15.01 -43.67
CA THR A 553 0.16 14.39 -44.88
C THR A 553 1.69 14.29 -44.89
N GLU A 554 2.38 15.22 -44.23
CA GLU A 554 3.84 15.22 -44.13
C GLU A 554 4.34 14.22 -43.08
N TYR A 555 3.83 14.27 -41.83
CA TYR A 555 4.37 13.39 -40.79
C TYR A 555 4.00 11.92 -41.02
N LEU A 556 2.85 11.59 -41.61
CA LEU A 556 2.49 10.20 -41.90
C LEU A 556 3.50 9.51 -42.82
N GLN A 557 4.23 10.26 -43.70
CA GLN A 557 5.28 9.69 -44.56
C GLN A 557 6.55 9.32 -43.79
N THR A 558 6.71 9.77 -42.55
CA THR A 558 7.91 9.56 -41.75
C THR A 558 7.80 8.36 -40.79
N ILE A 559 6.84 7.49 -41.04
CA ILE A 559 6.60 6.32 -40.16
C ILE A 559 7.84 5.41 -40.08
N ASP A 560 8.30 5.14 -38.87
CA ASP A 560 9.30 4.12 -38.58
C ASP A 560 8.62 2.76 -38.41
N VAL A 561 8.44 2.05 -39.50
CA VAL A 561 7.75 0.75 -39.52
C VAL A 561 8.41 -0.29 -38.59
N ARG A 562 9.74 -0.18 -38.36
CA ARG A 562 10.47 -1.13 -37.52
C ARG A 562 10.10 -0.99 -36.04
N ASN A 563 9.84 0.21 -35.63
CA ASN A 563 9.57 0.53 -34.21
C ASN A 563 8.10 0.87 -33.92
N SER A 564 7.26 0.94 -34.96
CA SER A 564 5.81 1.01 -34.84
C SER A 564 5.23 -0.37 -34.58
N TYR A 565 4.21 -0.47 -33.72
CA TYR A 565 3.54 -1.73 -33.46
C TYR A 565 2.06 -1.55 -33.12
N GLN A 566 1.31 -2.62 -33.40
CA GLN A 566 -0.06 -2.81 -32.95
C GLN A 566 -0.15 -4.17 -32.27
N SER A 567 -0.89 -4.25 -31.16
CA SER A 567 -0.98 -5.44 -30.31
C SER A 567 -2.39 -5.65 -29.83
N LYS A 568 -2.97 -6.83 -30.08
CA LYS A 568 -4.23 -7.28 -29.49
C LYS A 568 -3.94 -8.51 -28.64
N TYR A 569 -4.01 -8.35 -27.33
CA TYR A 569 -3.66 -9.40 -26.39
C TYR A 569 -4.87 -9.80 -25.55
N MET A 570 -5.24 -11.06 -25.63
CA MET A 570 -6.36 -11.61 -24.86
C MET A 570 -5.88 -12.73 -23.96
N THR A 571 -6.29 -12.67 -22.71
CA THR A 571 -6.08 -13.74 -21.72
C THR A 571 -7.42 -14.20 -21.18
N ARG A 572 -7.69 -15.51 -21.25
CA ARG A 572 -8.84 -16.18 -20.63
C ARG A 572 -8.35 -17.12 -19.56
N SER A 573 -8.95 -17.05 -18.38
CA SER A 573 -8.59 -17.90 -17.26
C SER A 573 -9.84 -18.60 -16.69
N HIS A 574 -9.77 -19.90 -16.56
CA HIS A 574 -10.75 -20.73 -15.89
C HIS A 574 -10.07 -21.33 -14.66
N CYS A 575 -10.47 -20.96 -13.48
CA CYS A 575 -9.89 -21.43 -12.23
C CYS A 575 -10.91 -22.27 -11.46
N ALA A 576 -10.59 -23.54 -11.24
CA ALA A 576 -11.27 -24.38 -10.27
C ALA A 576 -10.54 -24.30 -8.93
N ASN A 577 -11.25 -23.93 -7.88
CA ASN A 577 -10.74 -23.81 -6.53
C ASN A 577 -11.36 -24.88 -5.62
N LEU A 578 -10.51 -25.62 -4.89
CA LEU A 578 -10.93 -26.50 -3.83
C LEU A 578 -10.19 -26.12 -2.55
N ALA A 579 -10.93 -25.74 -1.51
CA ALA A 579 -10.34 -25.44 -0.21
C ALA A 579 -10.95 -26.33 0.89
N VAL A 580 -10.11 -26.92 1.71
CA VAL A 580 -10.50 -27.62 2.92
C VAL A 580 -9.94 -26.87 4.11
N ARG A 581 -10.82 -26.42 5.00
CA ARG A 581 -10.45 -25.54 6.10
C ARG A 581 -11.09 -26.01 7.40
N ARG A 582 -10.44 -25.69 8.52
CA ARG A 582 -11.01 -25.92 9.85
C ARG A 582 -10.78 -24.71 10.75
N ILE A 583 -11.84 -24.34 11.46
CA ILE A 583 -11.78 -23.39 12.57
C ILE A 583 -12.15 -24.14 13.83
N TYR A 584 -11.24 -24.17 14.79
CA TYR A 584 -11.46 -24.79 16.08
C TYR A 584 -11.30 -23.77 17.19
N ASP A 585 -12.40 -23.47 17.90
CA ASP A 585 -12.43 -22.57 19.04
C ASP A 585 -12.24 -23.35 20.35
N GLY A 586 -11.00 -23.37 20.85
CA GLY A 586 -10.68 -23.92 22.16
C GLY A 586 -10.78 -22.89 23.29
N LYS A 587 -10.78 -23.32 24.54
CA LYS A 587 -10.85 -22.43 25.72
C LYS A 587 -9.69 -21.43 25.81
N SER A 588 -8.52 -21.78 25.30
CA SER A 588 -7.29 -21.00 25.43
C SER A 588 -6.73 -20.51 24.12
N TYR A 589 -7.05 -21.19 23.04
CA TYR A 589 -6.54 -20.93 21.69
C TYR A 589 -7.62 -21.19 20.65
N LYS A 590 -7.63 -20.37 19.61
CA LYS A 590 -8.33 -20.60 18.36
C LYS A 590 -7.31 -21.14 17.33
N PHE A 591 -7.65 -22.22 16.67
CA PHE A 591 -6.82 -22.76 15.60
C PHE A 591 -7.54 -22.59 14.26
N LEU A 592 -6.82 -22.10 13.27
CA LEU A 592 -7.27 -21.96 11.90
C LEU A 592 -6.25 -22.63 10.99
N TYR A 593 -6.65 -23.63 10.26
CA TYR A 593 -5.77 -24.31 9.32
C TYR A 593 -6.53 -24.84 8.11
N GLY A 594 -5.81 -24.95 7.01
CA GLY A 594 -6.40 -25.40 5.77
C GLY A 594 -5.40 -25.50 4.64
N ALA A 595 -5.90 -26.13 3.58
CA ALA A 595 -5.22 -26.20 2.30
C ALA A 595 -6.19 -25.76 1.20
N VAL A 596 -5.64 -25.08 0.20
CA VAL A 596 -6.34 -24.59 -0.99
C VAL A 596 -5.58 -25.06 -2.21
N ALA A 597 -6.27 -25.61 -3.18
CA ALA A 597 -5.71 -25.93 -4.49
C ALA A 597 -6.47 -25.16 -5.56
N ASN A 598 -5.74 -24.34 -6.33
CA ASN A 598 -6.26 -23.68 -7.51
C ASN A 598 -5.70 -24.40 -8.74
N LEU A 599 -6.59 -24.90 -9.59
CA LEU A 599 -6.26 -25.44 -10.90
C LEU A 599 -6.75 -24.46 -11.95
N ILE A 600 -5.83 -23.85 -12.68
CA ILE A 600 -6.13 -22.77 -13.63
C ILE A 600 -5.79 -23.24 -15.04
N ARG A 601 -6.76 -23.19 -15.93
CA ARG A 601 -6.54 -23.21 -17.37
C ARG A 601 -6.43 -21.78 -17.85
N GLN A 602 -5.25 -21.40 -18.36
CA GLN A 602 -5.01 -20.07 -18.92
C GLN A 602 -4.77 -20.23 -20.42
N ASP A 603 -5.61 -19.56 -21.21
CA ASP A 603 -5.51 -19.50 -22.67
C ASP A 603 -5.22 -18.05 -23.06
N GLU A 604 -4.10 -17.86 -23.76
CA GLU A 604 -3.60 -16.57 -24.18
C GLU A 604 -3.55 -16.52 -25.71
N SER A 605 -3.93 -15.40 -26.29
CA SER A 605 -3.76 -15.12 -27.72
C SER A 605 -3.24 -13.71 -27.94
N LEU A 606 -2.29 -13.58 -28.81
CA LEU A 606 -1.64 -12.34 -29.20
C LEU A 606 -1.64 -12.23 -30.74
N ASP A 607 -2.30 -11.22 -31.25
CA ASP A 607 -2.14 -10.71 -32.60
C ASP A 607 -1.23 -9.49 -32.53
N TYR A 608 -0.06 -9.57 -33.19
CA TYR A 608 0.96 -8.52 -33.11
C TYR A 608 1.49 -8.17 -34.48
N TRP A 609 1.48 -6.89 -34.81
CA TRP A 609 2.00 -6.33 -36.07
C TRP A 609 3.22 -5.46 -35.78
N ARG A 610 4.33 -5.75 -36.42
CA ARG A 610 5.55 -4.95 -36.38
C ARG A 610 6.40 -5.20 -37.63
N SER A 611 7.09 -4.18 -38.12
CA SER A 611 7.97 -4.30 -39.28
C SER A 611 7.28 -4.93 -40.51
N ASN A 612 6.00 -4.58 -40.76
CA ASN A 612 5.14 -5.19 -41.81
C ASN A 612 4.96 -6.71 -41.65
N THR A 613 5.25 -7.28 -40.49
CA THR A 613 5.08 -8.69 -40.20
C THR A 613 3.96 -8.87 -39.16
N PHE A 614 3.09 -9.82 -39.48
CA PHE A 614 2.04 -10.25 -38.56
C PHE A 614 2.49 -11.50 -37.78
N TYR A 615 2.34 -11.47 -36.47
CA TYR A 615 2.59 -12.59 -35.58
C TYR A 615 1.28 -13.00 -34.92
N ASP A 616 0.82 -14.22 -35.12
CA ASP A 616 -0.26 -14.87 -34.35
C ASP A 616 0.40 -15.86 -33.36
N LYS A 617 0.30 -15.59 -32.07
CA LYS A 617 0.87 -16.44 -31.01
C LYS A 617 -0.24 -16.85 -30.05
N LYS A 618 -0.39 -18.17 -29.84
CA LYS A 618 -1.33 -18.74 -28.90
C LYS A 618 -0.60 -19.61 -27.88
N ASN A 619 -1.03 -19.54 -26.63
CA ASN A 619 -0.52 -20.37 -25.56
C ASN A 619 -1.66 -20.83 -24.66
N GLY A 620 -1.72 -22.13 -24.39
CA GLY A 620 -2.69 -22.68 -23.47
C GLY A 620 -1.99 -23.51 -22.41
N THR A 621 -2.07 -23.07 -21.13
CA THR A 621 -1.29 -23.65 -20.04
C THR A 621 -2.15 -24.00 -18.84
N TRP A 622 -1.80 -25.10 -18.16
CA TRP A 622 -2.35 -25.46 -16.87
C TRP A 622 -1.41 -24.98 -15.76
N LEU A 623 -1.97 -24.23 -14.80
CA LEU A 623 -1.25 -23.74 -13.64
C LEU A 623 -1.84 -24.38 -12.38
N VAL A 624 -0.97 -24.80 -11.47
CA VAL A 624 -1.37 -25.40 -10.17
C VAL A 624 -0.80 -24.53 -9.06
N MET A 625 -1.68 -23.90 -8.29
CA MET A 625 -1.28 -22.94 -7.25
C MET A 625 -1.80 -23.39 -5.89
N PRO A 626 -1.05 -24.24 -5.17
CA PRO A 626 -1.41 -24.68 -3.83
C PRO A 626 -1.08 -23.60 -2.78
N THR A 627 -1.93 -23.52 -1.76
CA THR A 627 -1.71 -22.74 -0.55
C THR A 627 -2.00 -23.62 0.66
N ALA A 628 -1.20 -23.56 1.69
CA ALA A 628 -1.45 -24.22 2.96
C ALA A 628 -1.12 -23.27 4.11
N TYR A 629 -1.91 -23.31 5.16
CA TYR A 629 -1.67 -22.47 6.33
C TYR A 629 -2.09 -23.12 7.63
N PHE A 630 -1.41 -22.73 8.68
CA PHE A 630 -1.74 -23.06 10.05
C PHE A 630 -1.58 -21.82 10.91
N GLU A 631 -2.60 -21.49 11.69
CA GLU A 631 -2.57 -20.37 12.61
C GLU A 631 -3.10 -20.79 13.98
N CYS A 632 -2.35 -20.49 15.01
CA CYS A 632 -2.69 -20.66 16.41
C CYS A 632 -2.82 -19.27 17.06
N ARG A 633 -4.05 -18.86 17.37
CA ARG A 633 -4.37 -17.58 18.00
C ARG A 633 -4.70 -17.81 19.46
N PRO A 634 -4.00 -17.18 20.39
CA PRO A 634 -4.39 -17.24 21.79
C PRO A 634 -5.64 -16.39 22.06
N ASN A 635 -6.59 -16.91 22.81
CA ASN A 635 -7.76 -16.17 23.27
C ASN A 635 -7.40 -15.10 24.34
N VAL A 636 -6.16 -15.10 24.81
CA VAL A 636 -5.61 -14.14 25.77
C VAL A 636 -4.23 -13.70 25.27
N THR A 637 -3.98 -12.42 25.12
CA THR A 637 -2.74 -11.83 24.60
C THR A 637 -1.45 -12.23 25.33
N ARG A 638 -1.53 -12.80 26.53
CA ARG A 638 -0.36 -13.26 27.31
C ARG A 638 0.25 -14.56 26.79
N LYS A 639 -0.45 -15.30 25.94
CA LYS A 639 -0.01 -16.58 25.38
C LYS A 639 0.68 -16.36 24.04
N LEU A 640 1.46 -17.36 23.64
CA LEU A 640 2.19 -17.36 22.39
C LEU A 640 1.23 -17.67 21.23
N GLY A 641 1.17 -16.80 20.23
CA GLY A 641 0.50 -17.03 18.96
C GLY A 641 1.52 -17.31 17.87
N PHE A 642 1.20 -18.16 16.91
CA PHE A 642 2.04 -18.36 15.74
C PHE A 642 1.23 -18.66 14.49
N LYS A 643 1.83 -18.39 13.33
CA LYS A 643 1.25 -18.59 12.01
C LYS A 643 2.33 -19.11 11.07
N VAL A 644 1.95 -20.10 10.26
CA VAL A 644 2.75 -20.61 9.14
C VAL A 644 1.89 -20.51 7.90
N TRP A 645 2.48 -20.00 6.82
CA TRP A 645 1.83 -19.85 5.53
C TRP A 645 2.76 -20.32 4.42
N TYR A 646 2.25 -21.11 3.53
CA TYR A 646 2.91 -21.50 2.30
C TYR A 646 2.00 -21.24 1.13
N GLU A 647 2.54 -20.65 0.07
CA GLU A 647 1.86 -20.54 -1.23
C GLU A 647 2.83 -20.80 -2.37
N SER A 648 2.32 -21.35 -3.46
CA SER A 648 3.05 -21.47 -4.72
C SER A 648 2.24 -20.82 -5.83
N LYS A 649 2.90 -19.94 -6.59
CA LYS A 649 2.33 -19.25 -7.75
C LYS A 649 3.11 -19.66 -9.00
N GLN A 650 2.41 -19.75 -10.12
CA GLN A 650 2.99 -19.99 -11.43
C GLN A 650 2.55 -18.87 -12.38
N SER A 651 3.43 -18.47 -13.28
CA SER A 651 3.13 -17.46 -14.29
C SER A 651 3.73 -17.84 -15.64
N THR A 652 2.96 -17.65 -16.68
CA THR A 652 3.41 -17.76 -18.08
C THR A 652 4.31 -16.57 -18.46
N PRO A 653 5.29 -16.75 -19.34
CA PRO A 653 6.00 -15.62 -19.94
C PRO A 653 5.03 -14.76 -20.78
N ASN A 654 5.29 -13.47 -20.87
CA ASN A 654 4.54 -12.58 -21.77
C ASN A 654 4.76 -13.01 -23.22
N LEU A 655 3.68 -13.20 -24.00
CA LEU A 655 3.77 -13.67 -25.38
C LEU A 655 4.57 -12.74 -26.29
N ILE A 656 4.58 -11.42 -26.03
CA ILE A 656 5.40 -10.47 -26.79
C ILE A 656 6.89 -10.77 -26.61
N GLN A 657 7.32 -11.12 -25.40
CA GLN A 657 8.71 -11.51 -25.12
C GLN A 657 9.09 -12.84 -25.80
N MET A 658 8.11 -13.64 -26.18
CA MET A 658 8.31 -14.91 -26.88
C MET A 658 8.29 -14.78 -28.40
N LEU A 659 8.09 -13.59 -28.97
CA LEU A 659 8.17 -13.35 -30.40
C LEU A 659 9.63 -13.22 -30.81
N ASN A 660 9.95 -13.66 -32.02
CA ASN A 660 11.27 -13.41 -32.62
C ASN A 660 11.32 -12.01 -33.25
N ILE A 661 11.36 -11.00 -32.40
CA ILE A 661 11.36 -9.58 -32.78
C ILE A 661 12.59 -8.86 -32.22
N GLN A 662 12.92 -7.75 -32.86
CA GLN A 662 13.96 -6.84 -32.44
C GLN A 662 13.35 -5.43 -32.27
N ASP A 663 13.47 -4.86 -31.08
CA ASP A 663 13.11 -3.47 -30.80
C ASP A 663 14.38 -2.61 -30.81
N THR A 664 14.44 -1.65 -31.72
CA THR A 664 15.55 -0.70 -31.91
C THR A 664 15.10 0.75 -31.64
N SER A 665 13.95 0.94 -31.03
CA SER A 665 13.42 2.27 -30.67
C SER A 665 14.38 3.08 -29.82
N ASN A 666 15.13 2.41 -28.94
CA ASN A 666 16.27 3.02 -28.23
C ASN A 666 17.59 2.54 -28.86
N PRO A 667 18.37 3.43 -29.52
CA PRO A 667 19.60 3.03 -30.18
C PRO A 667 20.69 2.43 -29.30
N LEU A 668 20.70 2.78 -27.98
CA LEU A 668 21.64 2.24 -26.99
C LEU A 668 21.10 1.04 -26.20
N ALA A 669 19.84 0.63 -26.41
CA ALA A 669 19.19 -0.43 -25.66
C ALA A 669 18.27 -1.26 -26.56
N ILE A 670 18.85 -2.13 -27.37
CA ILE A 670 18.12 -3.03 -28.28
C ILE A 670 17.50 -4.16 -27.46
N THR A 671 16.24 -4.49 -27.73
CA THR A 671 15.55 -5.60 -27.06
C THR A 671 15.19 -6.69 -28.06
N LEU A 672 15.54 -7.93 -27.74
CA LEU A 672 15.21 -9.13 -28.51
C LEU A 672 14.13 -9.93 -27.78
N GLY A 673 13.34 -10.68 -28.53
CA GLY A 673 12.48 -11.70 -27.95
C GLY A 673 13.16 -13.06 -27.81
N ASN A 674 12.53 -13.99 -27.05
CA ASN A 674 13.01 -15.35 -26.86
C ASN A 674 11.84 -16.34 -26.87
N PRO A 675 11.68 -17.11 -27.98
CA PRO A 675 10.60 -18.10 -28.09
C PRO A 675 10.67 -19.24 -27.10
N ASP A 676 11.83 -19.51 -26.50
CA ASP A 676 12.12 -20.65 -25.64
C ASP A 676 11.83 -20.39 -24.15
N LEU A 677 11.23 -19.24 -23.83
CA LEU A 677 10.87 -18.91 -22.46
C LEU A 677 9.92 -19.91 -21.84
N LYS A 678 10.22 -20.29 -20.61
CA LYS A 678 9.49 -21.25 -19.81
C LYS A 678 8.73 -20.57 -18.67
N MET A 679 7.69 -21.21 -18.20
CA MET A 679 6.89 -20.80 -17.06
C MET A 679 7.76 -20.62 -15.81
N SER A 680 7.52 -19.54 -15.08
CA SER A 680 8.14 -19.24 -13.79
C SER A 680 7.31 -19.81 -12.65
N ARG A 681 7.98 -20.21 -11.57
CA ARG A 681 7.35 -20.64 -10.33
C ARG A 681 7.92 -19.89 -9.15
N HIS A 682 7.05 -19.40 -8.30
CA HIS A 682 7.37 -18.66 -7.08
C HIS A 682 6.80 -19.43 -5.87
N HIS A 683 7.65 -19.80 -4.92
CA HIS A 683 7.26 -20.36 -3.64
C HIS A 683 7.50 -19.33 -2.55
N HIS A 684 6.48 -19.06 -1.75
CA HIS A 684 6.54 -18.16 -0.62
C HIS A 684 6.23 -18.90 0.67
N VAL A 685 7.11 -18.79 1.65
CA VAL A 685 6.94 -19.31 3.00
C VAL A 685 7.00 -18.17 3.98
N ARG A 686 5.98 -18.05 4.82
CA ARG A 686 5.94 -17.09 5.93
C ARG A 686 5.76 -17.82 7.24
N PHE A 687 6.57 -17.44 8.21
CA PHE A 687 6.43 -17.83 9.60
C PHE A 687 6.33 -16.58 10.46
N GLU A 688 5.38 -16.57 11.38
CA GLU A 688 5.17 -15.47 12.33
C GLU A 688 4.95 -16.05 13.72
N ILE A 689 5.57 -15.46 14.73
CA ILE A 689 5.37 -15.78 16.13
C ILE A 689 5.31 -14.49 16.92
N SER A 690 4.34 -14.38 17.84
CA SER A 690 4.16 -13.17 18.63
C SER A 690 3.66 -13.46 20.03
N ARG A 691 4.00 -12.58 20.96
CA ARG A 691 3.52 -12.64 22.35
C ARG A 691 3.39 -11.24 22.91
N GLY A 692 2.22 -10.96 23.48
CA GLY A 692 1.95 -9.73 24.20
C GLY A 692 1.73 -9.97 25.70
N LYS A 693 2.25 -9.07 26.52
CA LYS A 693 1.93 -8.93 27.93
C LYS A 693 1.67 -7.45 28.20
N PHE A 694 0.85 -7.12 29.19
CA PHE A 694 0.60 -5.74 29.56
C PHE A 694 1.90 -4.93 29.72
N GLY A 695 2.11 -3.94 28.83
CA GLY A 695 3.33 -3.10 28.79
C GLY A 695 4.53 -3.69 28.07
N ALA A 696 4.42 -4.86 27.44
CA ALA A 696 5.45 -5.45 26.62
C ALA A 696 4.85 -6.29 25.49
N TYR A 697 5.36 -6.15 24.30
CA TYR A 697 5.01 -6.94 23.13
C TYR A 697 6.25 -7.25 22.30
N TRP A 698 6.34 -8.46 21.74
CA TRP A 698 7.36 -8.80 20.76
C TRP A 698 6.76 -9.70 19.67
N TRP A 699 7.29 -9.61 18.49
CA TRP A 699 6.96 -10.44 17.35
C TRP A 699 8.21 -10.74 16.53
N PHE A 700 8.20 -11.89 15.94
CA PHE A 700 9.23 -12.34 15.02
C PHE A 700 8.53 -12.86 13.76
N GLU A 701 9.01 -12.44 12.61
CA GLU A 701 8.47 -12.82 11.30
C GLU A 701 9.62 -13.20 10.37
N THR A 702 9.43 -14.28 9.61
CA THR A 702 10.29 -14.59 8.47
C THR A 702 9.47 -14.70 7.21
N ASN A 703 10.00 -14.17 6.09
CA ASN A 703 9.47 -14.32 4.75
C ASN A 703 10.57 -14.87 3.86
N MET A 704 10.30 -15.99 3.19
CA MET A 704 11.23 -16.65 2.28
C MET A 704 10.58 -16.79 0.91
N ASN A 705 11.27 -16.39 -0.14
CA ASN A 705 10.82 -16.50 -1.51
C ASN A 705 11.84 -17.29 -2.32
N PHE A 706 11.39 -18.31 -3.02
CA PHE A 706 12.18 -19.11 -3.93
C PHE A 706 11.60 -18.97 -5.33
N LEU A 707 12.42 -18.59 -6.30
CA LEU A 707 12.03 -18.28 -7.66
C LEU A 707 12.70 -19.28 -8.61
N ASP A 708 11.91 -20.15 -9.20
CA ASP A 708 12.37 -21.10 -10.21
C ASP A 708 11.98 -20.62 -11.61
N ASN A 709 12.92 -20.73 -12.56
CA ASN A 709 12.74 -20.24 -13.92
C ASN A 709 12.33 -18.77 -14.02
N LEU A 710 12.85 -17.90 -13.14
CA LEU A 710 12.60 -16.47 -13.25
C LEU A 710 13.00 -15.96 -14.64
N VAL A 711 12.13 -15.17 -15.28
CA VAL A 711 12.49 -14.48 -16.52
C VAL A 711 13.32 -13.25 -16.14
N ALA A 712 14.60 -13.26 -16.52
CA ALA A 712 15.55 -12.18 -16.32
C ALA A 712 16.07 -11.70 -17.68
N ASN A 713 16.44 -10.43 -17.78
CA ASN A 713 17.04 -9.89 -18.99
C ASN A 713 18.56 -10.12 -18.97
N GLY A 714 19.02 -11.10 -19.72
CA GLY A 714 20.42 -11.18 -20.12
C GLY A 714 20.76 -10.04 -21.07
N PHE A 715 22.03 -9.64 -21.15
CA PHE A 715 22.46 -8.62 -22.10
C PHE A 715 23.85 -8.87 -22.65
N THR A 716 24.04 -8.44 -23.89
CA THR A 716 25.37 -8.23 -24.48
C THR A 716 25.67 -6.75 -24.47
N TYR A 717 26.97 -6.41 -24.38
CA TYR A 717 27.43 -5.04 -24.38
C TYR A 717 28.50 -4.85 -25.44
N ASN A 718 28.35 -3.81 -26.27
CA ASN A 718 29.35 -3.45 -27.26
C ASN A 718 30.21 -2.28 -26.74
N PRO A 719 31.48 -2.51 -26.36
CA PRO A 719 32.34 -1.48 -25.77
C PRO A 719 32.71 -0.33 -26.73
N SER A 720 32.60 -0.55 -28.04
CA SER A 720 32.99 0.47 -29.05
C SER A 720 31.95 1.60 -29.20
N ASN A 721 30.66 1.33 -28.86
CA ASN A 721 29.58 2.29 -29.00
C ASN A 721 28.68 2.39 -27.78
N GLY A 722 28.82 1.49 -26.81
CA GLY A 722 28.03 1.49 -25.58
C GLY A 722 26.63 0.91 -25.73
N VAL A 723 26.33 0.17 -26.81
CA VAL A 723 25.01 -0.45 -27.05
C VAL A 723 24.85 -1.69 -26.20
N TYR A 724 23.73 -1.76 -25.50
CA TYR A 724 23.25 -2.94 -24.81
C TYR A 724 22.23 -3.65 -25.69
N THR A 725 22.37 -4.96 -25.86
CA THR A 725 21.32 -5.79 -26.48
C THR A 725 20.78 -6.73 -25.43
N TYR A 726 19.52 -6.55 -25.06
CA TYR A 726 18.82 -7.32 -24.03
C TYR A 726 18.05 -8.48 -24.64
N ARG A 727 18.04 -9.62 -23.95
CA ARG A 727 17.22 -10.77 -24.28
C ARG A 727 16.65 -11.38 -23.02
N PRO A 728 15.33 -11.62 -22.92
CA PRO A 728 14.74 -12.31 -21.78
C PRO A 728 15.13 -13.79 -21.80
N GLU A 729 15.59 -14.31 -20.66
CA GLU A 729 15.99 -15.71 -20.47
C GLU A 729 15.54 -16.22 -19.09
N ASN A 730 15.32 -17.53 -18.98
CA ASN A 730 14.99 -18.12 -17.69
C ASN A 730 16.26 -18.39 -16.88
N VAL A 731 16.27 -17.92 -15.64
CA VAL A 731 17.33 -18.16 -14.66
C VAL A 731 16.81 -18.95 -13.46
N LYS A 732 17.68 -19.76 -12.86
CA LYS A 732 17.38 -20.54 -11.67
C LYS A 732 18.26 -20.14 -10.50
N GLY A 733 17.78 -20.44 -9.29
CA GLY A 733 18.55 -20.26 -8.08
C GLY A 733 18.30 -18.93 -7.37
N ASN A 734 17.43 -18.04 -7.88
CA ASN A 734 17.06 -16.83 -7.20
C ASN A 734 16.24 -17.12 -5.94
N TRP A 735 16.64 -16.58 -4.79
CA TRP A 735 15.86 -16.67 -3.58
C TRP A 735 16.22 -15.54 -2.61
N ASN A 736 15.30 -15.23 -1.73
CA ASN A 736 15.54 -14.28 -0.65
C ASN A 736 14.86 -14.72 0.63
N ALA A 737 15.42 -14.32 1.75
CA ALA A 737 14.87 -14.52 3.07
C ALA A 737 15.02 -13.26 3.90
N THR A 738 13.93 -12.85 4.55
CA THR A 738 13.92 -11.72 5.47
C THR A 738 13.44 -12.18 6.83
N ALA A 739 14.17 -11.88 7.88
CA ALA A 739 13.80 -12.12 9.26
C ALA A 739 13.70 -10.78 9.99
N THR A 740 12.58 -10.56 10.68
CA THR A 740 12.32 -9.33 11.44
C THR A 740 11.93 -9.67 12.87
N LEU A 741 12.63 -9.07 13.84
CA LEU A 741 12.28 -9.10 15.26
C LEU A 741 11.88 -7.69 15.69
N GLY A 742 10.64 -7.52 16.07
CA GLY A 742 10.13 -6.27 16.61
C GLY A 742 9.74 -6.46 18.08
N TRP A 743 9.98 -5.45 18.90
CA TRP A 743 9.60 -5.47 20.30
C TRP A 743 9.40 -4.06 20.87
N ASN A 744 8.54 -3.98 21.87
CA ASN A 744 8.39 -2.78 22.68
C ASN A 744 8.18 -3.16 24.14
N ARG A 745 8.63 -2.30 25.06
CA ARG A 745 8.49 -2.52 26.48
C ARG A 745 8.50 -1.21 27.25
N HIS A 746 7.55 -1.05 28.18
CA HIS A 746 7.64 -0.03 29.21
C HIS A 746 8.65 -0.47 30.28
N LEU A 747 9.61 0.40 30.60
CA LEU A 747 10.67 0.12 31.55
C LEU A 747 10.28 0.46 32.99
N ASP A 748 9.30 1.35 33.18
CA ASP A 748 8.80 1.82 34.48
C ASP A 748 7.36 1.37 34.74
N LYS A 749 6.99 1.33 36.01
CA LYS A 749 5.63 0.97 36.48
C LYS A 749 4.58 2.00 36.04
N GLU A 750 4.97 3.25 35.92
CA GLU A 750 4.10 4.36 35.57
C GLU A 750 3.91 4.50 34.06
N LYS A 751 4.58 3.64 33.28
CA LYS A 751 4.57 3.60 31.80
C LYS A 751 4.96 4.92 31.14
N ARG A 752 5.86 5.66 31.76
CA ARG A 752 6.40 6.91 31.22
C ARG A 752 7.57 6.65 30.26
N LEU A 753 8.34 5.59 30.53
CA LEU A 753 9.52 5.24 29.77
C LEU A 753 9.23 4.02 28.88
N LEU A 754 9.23 4.24 27.56
CA LEU A 754 8.99 3.22 26.55
C LEU A 754 10.23 3.03 25.70
N VAL A 755 10.67 1.80 25.54
CA VAL A 755 11.68 1.42 24.56
C VAL A 755 11.04 0.58 23.45
N LYS A 756 11.38 0.89 22.18
CA LYS A 756 10.98 0.14 20.99
C LYS A 756 12.24 -0.28 20.24
N GLY A 757 12.25 -1.48 19.72
CA GLY A 757 13.33 -1.99 18.87
C GLY A 757 12.77 -2.79 17.70
N LYS A 758 13.39 -2.64 16.52
CA LYS A 758 13.11 -3.45 15.34
C LYS A 758 14.43 -3.80 14.66
N THR A 759 14.72 -5.10 14.59
CA THR A 759 15.87 -5.65 13.89
C THR A 759 15.38 -6.39 12.66
N THR A 760 15.92 -6.08 11.50
CA THR A 760 15.60 -6.79 10.25
C THR A 760 16.90 -7.25 9.61
N TYR A 761 16.95 -8.52 9.27
CA TYR A 761 18.01 -9.08 8.46
C TYR A 761 17.41 -9.64 7.17
N SER A 762 17.95 -9.22 6.02
CA SER A 762 17.56 -9.73 4.71
C SER A 762 18.79 -10.32 4.02
N TYR A 763 18.62 -11.52 3.51
CA TYR A 763 19.57 -12.16 2.62
C TYR A 763 18.93 -12.32 1.25
N ILE A 764 19.64 -11.91 0.21
CA ILE A 764 19.17 -11.99 -1.18
C ILE A 764 20.25 -12.66 -2.01
N HIS A 765 19.94 -13.80 -2.58
CA HIS A 765 20.77 -14.49 -3.56
C HIS A 765 20.22 -14.20 -4.95
N ASN A 766 20.87 -13.33 -5.67
CA ASN A 766 20.53 -12.96 -7.04
C ASN A 766 21.40 -13.72 -8.02
N VAL A 767 20.75 -14.34 -8.99
CA VAL A 767 21.39 -14.95 -10.16
C VAL A 767 20.87 -14.21 -11.39
N ASP A 768 21.76 -13.56 -12.10
CA ASP A 768 21.49 -12.83 -13.34
C ASP A 768 22.43 -13.32 -14.46
N LEU A 769 22.15 -12.90 -15.68
CA LEU A 769 22.93 -13.25 -16.87
C LEU A 769 23.66 -12.01 -17.40
N THR A 770 24.98 -12.09 -17.53
CA THR A 770 25.79 -11.04 -18.14
C THR A 770 26.65 -11.62 -19.24
N ARG A 771 26.85 -10.88 -20.34
CA ARG A 771 27.74 -11.26 -21.44
C ARG A 771 28.36 -10.05 -22.10
N ILE A 772 29.48 -10.28 -22.81
CA ILE A 772 30.15 -9.25 -23.58
C ILE A 772 29.95 -9.43 -25.08
N GLU A 773 29.98 -10.63 -25.64
CA GLU A 773 30.05 -10.82 -27.09
C GLU A 773 28.91 -11.62 -27.73
N ASP A 774 28.31 -12.62 -27.06
CA ASP A 774 27.37 -13.54 -27.68
C ASP A 774 26.34 -14.11 -26.72
N PHE A 775 25.10 -14.41 -27.16
CA PHE A 775 24.08 -15.11 -26.40
C PHE A 775 24.18 -16.63 -26.41
N THR A 776 25.17 -17.21 -27.05
CA THR A 776 25.35 -18.64 -27.21
C THR A 776 25.82 -19.32 -25.93
N ASP A 777 26.50 -18.60 -25.03
CA ASP A 777 27.03 -19.16 -23.77
C ASP A 777 26.75 -18.18 -22.60
N SER A 778 25.66 -18.42 -21.84
CA SER A 778 25.24 -17.53 -20.77
C SER A 778 26.10 -17.66 -19.53
N GLN A 779 26.87 -16.63 -19.22
CA GLN A 779 27.55 -16.53 -17.92
C GLN A 779 26.58 -16.06 -16.86
N GLN A 780 26.38 -16.87 -15.82
CA GLN A 780 25.62 -16.50 -14.62
C GLN A 780 26.50 -15.64 -13.73
N ASN A 781 25.98 -14.51 -13.34
CA ASN A 781 26.55 -13.67 -12.30
C ASN A 781 25.73 -13.84 -11.02
N ARG A 782 26.39 -14.21 -9.93
CA ARG A 782 25.76 -14.42 -8.63
C ARG A 782 26.20 -13.34 -7.66
N VAL A 783 25.25 -12.75 -6.99
CA VAL A 783 25.48 -11.74 -5.95
C VAL A 783 24.73 -12.13 -4.69
N ASN A 784 25.46 -12.24 -3.59
CA ASN A 784 24.94 -12.45 -2.26
C ASN A 784 24.83 -11.11 -1.55
N HIS A 785 23.60 -10.67 -1.28
CA HIS A 785 23.36 -9.39 -0.64
C HIS A 785 22.84 -9.60 0.78
N HIS A 786 23.52 -9.03 1.75
CA HIS A 786 23.16 -9.03 3.16
C HIS A 786 22.77 -7.61 3.56
N ILE A 787 21.57 -7.44 4.10
CA ILE A 787 21.09 -6.17 4.62
C ILE A 787 20.72 -6.37 6.08
N THR A 788 21.40 -5.68 6.97
CA THR A 788 21.04 -5.67 8.40
C THR A 788 20.58 -4.27 8.75
N SER A 789 19.38 -4.14 9.30
CA SER A 789 18.88 -2.88 9.80
C SER A 789 18.42 -2.99 11.24
N GLN A 790 18.67 -1.95 12.02
CA GLN A 790 18.29 -1.82 13.42
C GLN A 790 17.67 -0.44 13.62
N ASN A 791 16.44 -0.41 14.17
CA ASN A 791 15.82 0.80 14.66
C ASN A 791 15.69 0.69 16.18
N LEU A 792 16.03 1.74 16.90
CA LEU A 792 15.88 1.83 18.35
C LEU A 792 15.30 3.19 18.73
N THR A 793 14.24 3.19 19.55
CA THR A 793 13.61 4.40 20.04
C THR A 793 13.43 4.29 21.55
N LEU A 794 13.85 5.32 22.28
CA LEU A 794 13.60 5.47 23.71
C LEU A 794 12.76 6.72 23.90
N SER A 795 11.54 6.56 24.41
CA SER A 795 10.58 7.66 24.62
C SER A 795 10.27 7.82 26.11
N TYR A 796 10.35 9.05 26.61
CA TYR A 796 9.93 9.43 27.94
C TYR A 796 8.78 10.41 27.86
N ASN A 797 7.64 10.08 28.50
CA ASN A 797 6.43 10.89 28.51
C ASN A 797 5.98 11.17 29.95
N LYS A 798 5.94 12.45 30.34
CA LYS A 798 5.44 12.87 31.65
C LYS A 798 4.71 14.19 31.51
N GLU A 799 3.41 14.18 31.78
CA GLU A 799 2.54 15.38 31.78
C GLU A 799 2.77 16.29 30.55
N SER A 800 3.47 17.42 30.76
CA SER A 800 3.75 18.42 29.71
C SER A 800 5.08 18.18 28.97
N LEU A 801 5.87 17.18 29.37
CA LEU A 801 7.19 16.88 28.80
C LEU A 801 7.19 15.55 28.04
N ARG A 802 7.65 15.57 26.80
CA ARG A 802 8.04 14.39 26.03
C ARG A 802 9.48 14.54 25.57
N LEU A 803 10.26 13.49 25.74
CA LEU A 803 11.60 13.37 25.20
C LEU A 803 11.70 12.04 24.45
N GLU A 804 12.44 12.06 23.35
CA GLU A 804 12.69 10.86 22.54
C GLU A 804 14.12 10.86 22.03
N ALA A 805 14.80 9.74 22.19
CA ALA A 805 16.07 9.45 21.55
C ALA A 805 15.85 8.33 20.53
N LEU A 806 16.36 8.52 19.31
CA LEU A 806 16.22 7.53 18.24
C LEU A 806 17.57 7.26 17.59
N GLY A 807 17.73 6.03 17.14
CA GLY A 807 18.87 5.57 16.38
C GLY A 807 18.44 4.57 15.33
N ASP A 808 18.87 4.79 14.09
CA ASP A 808 18.66 3.89 12.97
C ASP A 808 20.02 3.52 12.40
N PHE A 809 20.17 2.27 12.04
CA PHE A 809 21.36 1.73 11.43
C PHE A 809 20.97 0.76 10.31
N ALA A 810 21.60 0.88 9.16
CA ALA A 810 21.46 -0.06 8.04
C ALA A 810 22.84 -0.38 7.48
N TRP A 811 23.20 -1.63 7.46
CA TRP A 811 24.43 -2.15 6.89
C TRP A 811 24.12 -3.01 5.67
N ASN A 812 24.63 -2.63 4.51
CA ASN A 812 24.44 -3.27 3.23
C ASN A 812 25.76 -3.87 2.77
N VAL A 813 25.82 -5.18 2.62
CA VAL A 813 27.00 -5.89 2.10
C VAL A 813 26.59 -6.68 0.86
N ALA A 814 27.23 -6.43 -0.27
CA ALA A 814 27.06 -7.21 -1.48
C ALA A 814 28.36 -7.92 -1.83
N LYS A 815 28.33 -9.26 -1.79
CA LYS A 815 29.44 -10.15 -2.16
C LYS A 815 29.17 -10.73 -3.53
N ARG A 816 30.18 -10.71 -4.40
CA ARG A 816 30.11 -11.16 -5.79
C ARG A 816 30.95 -12.39 -6.02
N GLU A 817 30.51 -13.28 -6.91
CA GLU A 817 31.26 -14.47 -7.31
C GLU A 817 32.17 -14.23 -8.53
N LEU A 818 31.92 -13.20 -9.34
CA LEU A 818 32.79 -12.82 -10.46
C LEU A 818 34.10 -12.21 -9.95
N ASN A 819 35.20 -12.81 -10.38
CA ASN A 819 36.57 -12.43 -10.03
C ASN A 819 36.91 -10.96 -10.35
N ASN A 820 37.64 -10.31 -9.46
CA ASN A 820 38.21 -8.95 -9.55
C ASN A 820 37.30 -7.77 -9.21
N MET A 821 36.16 -7.97 -8.62
CA MET A 821 35.34 -6.85 -8.14
C MET A 821 35.35 -6.74 -6.62
N ALA A 822 35.60 -5.55 -6.10
CA ALA A 822 35.55 -5.30 -4.67
C ALA A 822 34.16 -5.54 -4.09
N ASP A 823 34.06 -6.17 -2.92
CA ASP A 823 32.83 -6.28 -2.17
C ASP A 823 32.33 -4.87 -1.80
N ILE A 824 31.03 -4.67 -1.86
CA ILE A 824 30.44 -3.41 -1.44
C ILE A 824 30.06 -3.54 0.02
N SER A 825 30.47 -2.59 0.85
CA SER A 825 30.06 -2.48 2.24
C SER A 825 29.68 -1.03 2.54
N ALA A 826 28.39 -0.75 2.62
CA ALA A 826 27.85 0.58 2.87
C ALA A 826 27.06 0.63 4.18
N PHE A 827 27.22 1.72 4.89
CA PHE A 827 26.53 1.99 6.15
C PHE A 827 25.70 3.26 6.04
N ASP A 828 24.42 3.14 6.29
CA ASP A 828 23.53 4.27 6.52
C ASP A 828 23.12 4.26 7.99
N PHE A 829 23.38 5.32 8.71
CA PHE A 829 22.99 5.43 10.11
C PHE A 829 22.51 6.83 10.44
N SER A 830 21.56 6.89 11.36
CA SER A 830 21.07 8.14 11.88
C SER A 830 20.85 8.05 13.38
N TYR A 831 21.03 9.17 14.07
CA TYR A 831 20.73 9.30 15.48
C TYR A 831 20.23 10.70 15.78
N GLY A 832 19.37 10.83 16.78
CA GLY A 832 18.81 12.12 17.10
C GLY A 832 18.06 12.15 18.41
N LEU A 833 17.74 13.38 18.81
CA LEU A 833 16.96 13.69 19.96
C LEU A 833 15.76 14.54 19.53
N SER A 834 14.59 14.25 20.08
CA SER A 834 13.43 15.11 19.96
C SER A 834 12.87 15.44 21.34
N GLY A 835 12.31 16.61 21.47
CA GLY A 835 11.71 17.07 22.70
C GLY A 835 10.50 17.93 22.46
N GLN A 836 9.48 17.79 23.30
CA GLN A 836 8.29 18.63 23.30
C GLN A 836 7.97 19.03 24.73
N TYR A 837 7.71 20.31 24.94
CA TYR A 837 7.33 20.86 26.23
C TYR A 837 6.17 21.85 26.11
N THR A 838 5.19 21.73 27.00
CA THR A 838 4.08 22.67 27.09
C THR A 838 4.26 23.56 28.32
N PHE A 839 4.47 24.83 28.06
CA PHE A 839 4.66 25.87 29.11
C PHE A 839 3.33 26.24 29.78
N LEU A 840 3.42 26.98 30.92
CA LEU A 840 2.25 27.43 31.70
C LEU A 840 1.22 28.22 30.91
N TRP A 841 1.62 28.98 29.88
CA TRP A 841 0.71 29.74 29.00
C TRP A 841 0.16 28.93 27.83
N LYS A 842 0.18 27.60 27.91
CA LYS A 842 -0.19 26.69 26.83
C LYS A 842 0.62 26.87 25.54
N ILE A 843 1.81 27.49 25.63
CA ILE A 843 2.75 27.52 24.49
C ILE A 843 3.41 26.15 24.43
N GLN A 844 3.29 25.49 23.30
CA GLN A 844 4.00 24.24 23.01
C GLN A 844 5.24 24.56 22.19
N LEU A 845 6.37 24.08 22.65
CA LEU A 845 7.64 24.06 21.91
C LEU A 845 7.99 22.61 21.63
N ALA A 846 8.19 22.27 20.38
CA ALA A 846 8.76 20.99 19.99
C ALA A 846 9.99 21.22 19.11
N THR A 847 10.99 20.36 19.25
CA THR A 847 12.21 20.41 18.46
C THR A 847 12.72 19.00 18.23
N ASP A 848 13.27 18.75 17.06
CA ASP A 848 14.03 17.55 16.76
C ASP A 848 15.33 17.90 16.03
N LEU A 849 16.38 17.23 16.46
CA LEU A 849 17.72 17.34 15.91
C LEU A 849 18.21 15.94 15.55
N LYS A 850 18.43 15.69 14.27
CA LYS A 850 18.80 14.37 13.77
C LYS A 850 19.97 14.46 12.81
N MET A 851 21.00 13.65 13.07
CA MET A 851 22.14 13.45 12.19
C MET A 851 21.89 12.25 11.28
N TYR A 852 21.98 12.43 9.97
CA TYR A 852 22.03 11.37 8.98
C TYR A 852 23.44 11.25 8.43
N SER A 853 23.94 10.04 8.41
CA SER A 853 25.31 9.76 7.94
C SER A 853 25.32 8.57 7.00
N ARG A 854 26.12 8.67 5.96
CA ARG A 854 26.39 7.61 5.00
C ARG A 854 27.86 7.38 4.83
N ARG A 855 28.28 6.15 4.74
CA ARG A 855 29.67 5.73 4.60
C ARG A 855 29.80 4.51 3.71
N GLY A 856 30.96 4.36 3.08
CA GLY A 856 31.30 3.20 2.28
C GLY A 856 30.69 3.21 0.87
N TYR A 857 30.12 4.34 0.44
CA TYR A 857 29.71 4.52 -0.95
C TYR A 857 30.90 4.94 -1.79
N GLU A 858 31.03 4.37 -2.98
CA GLU A 858 32.15 4.63 -3.87
C GLU A 858 32.07 6.03 -4.51
N GLU A 859 30.87 6.48 -4.84
CA GLU A 859 30.62 7.87 -5.21
C GLU A 859 30.77 8.76 -3.97
N HIS A 860 31.86 9.54 -3.93
CA HIS A 860 32.18 10.37 -2.76
C HIS A 860 31.10 11.36 -2.35
N SER A 861 30.33 11.88 -3.31
CA SER A 861 29.21 12.79 -3.06
C SER A 861 28.05 12.12 -2.31
N MET A 862 28.01 10.78 -2.25
CA MET A 862 27.02 10.01 -1.50
C MET A 862 27.42 9.76 -0.05
N ASN A 863 28.69 9.96 0.33
CA ASN A 863 29.19 9.82 1.70
C ASN A 863 28.94 11.12 2.47
N THR A 864 27.72 11.32 2.95
CA THR A 864 27.25 12.59 3.52
C THR A 864 27.10 12.54 5.03
N ASN A 865 27.15 13.73 5.66
CA ASN A 865 26.67 13.99 7.01
C ASN A 865 25.66 15.13 6.92
N GLU A 866 24.43 14.87 7.33
CA GLU A 866 23.34 15.81 7.21
C GLU A 866 22.71 16.00 8.59
N LEU A 867 22.98 17.13 9.22
CA LEU A 867 22.35 17.52 10.48
C LEU A 867 21.07 18.27 10.16
N VAL A 868 19.94 17.66 10.43
CA VAL A 868 18.61 18.25 10.22
C VAL A 868 18.06 18.73 11.54
N TRP A 869 17.65 19.99 11.59
CA TRP A 869 17.08 20.62 12.76
C TRP A 869 15.72 21.22 12.44
N ASN A 870 14.69 20.78 13.18
CA ASN A 870 13.33 21.26 13.07
C ASN A 870 12.88 21.86 14.41
N VAL A 871 12.11 22.95 14.35
CA VAL A 871 11.55 23.63 15.53
C VAL A 871 10.10 23.98 15.27
N TYR A 872 9.26 23.75 16.24
CA TYR A 872 7.82 24.02 16.17
C TYR A 872 7.38 24.78 17.40
N VAL A 873 6.62 25.84 17.20
CA VAL A 873 5.98 26.60 18.25
C VAL A 873 4.50 26.70 17.97
N SER A 874 3.65 26.36 18.89
CA SER A 874 2.22 26.57 18.75
C SER A 874 1.59 27.11 20.03
N ARG A 875 0.51 27.88 19.87
CA ARG A 875 -0.30 28.38 20.98
C ARG A 875 -1.78 28.34 20.63
N PRO A 876 -2.59 27.69 21.46
CA PRO A 876 -4.04 27.72 21.34
C PRO A 876 -4.62 28.99 21.99
N PHE A 877 -5.63 29.55 21.32
CA PHE A 877 -6.45 30.69 21.76
C PHE A 877 -7.93 30.28 21.75
N LEU A 878 -8.81 31.09 22.29
CA LEU A 878 -10.27 30.88 22.25
C LEU A 878 -10.70 29.47 22.71
N LYS A 879 -10.10 28.97 23.80
CA LYS A 879 -10.33 27.61 24.33
C LYS A 879 -9.99 26.49 23.31
N GLY A 880 -8.95 26.70 22.51
CA GLY A 880 -8.50 25.74 21.48
C GLY A 880 -9.18 25.87 20.13
N ARG A 881 -10.12 26.83 19.95
CA ARG A 881 -10.79 27.04 18.65
C ARG A 881 -9.89 27.72 17.63
N LEU A 882 -8.87 28.43 18.05
CA LEU A 882 -7.84 29.05 17.19
C LEU A 882 -6.47 28.59 17.67
N VAL A 883 -5.66 28.05 16.76
CA VAL A 883 -4.26 27.68 17.03
C VAL A 883 -3.35 28.47 16.09
N VAL A 884 -2.40 29.19 16.62
CA VAL A 884 -1.34 29.84 15.86
C VAL A 884 -0.10 28.95 15.94
N LYS A 885 0.49 28.62 14.78
CA LYS A 885 1.67 27.76 14.64
C LYS A 885 2.77 28.45 13.88
N MET A 886 3.99 28.15 14.24
CA MET A 886 5.21 28.52 13.51
C MET A 886 6.07 27.26 13.40
N ASP A 887 6.36 26.83 12.17
CA ASP A 887 7.12 25.62 11.86
C ASP A 887 8.41 26.02 11.11
N GLY A 888 9.56 25.64 11.65
CA GLY A 888 10.87 25.71 11.00
C GLY A 888 11.34 24.32 10.63
N PHE A 889 11.45 24.02 9.35
CA PHE A 889 11.84 22.74 8.82
C PHE A 889 13.21 22.80 8.18
N ASP A 890 14.09 21.85 8.51
CA ASP A 890 15.49 21.79 8.04
C ASP A 890 16.17 23.17 8.06
N ILE A 891 16.16 23.80 9.23
CA ILE A 891 16.64 25.18 9.42
C ILE A 891 18.10 25.33 8.95
N LEU A 892 18.88 24.25 8.99
CA LEU A 892 20.27 24.22 8.57
C LEU A 892 20.43 23.99 7.06
N GLY A 893 19.37 23.59 6.34
CA GLY A 893 19.40 23.37 4.89
C GLY A 893 20.30 22.21 4.44
N HIS A 894 20.46 21.19 5.26
CA HIS A 894 21.41 20.10 4.98
C HIS A 894 20.73 18.83 4.44
N LEU A 895 19.41 18.76 4.39
CA LEU A 895 18.71 17.54 3.98
C LEU A 895 18.90 17.26 2.48
N SER A 896 19.30 16.06 2.14
CA SER A 896 19.37 15.57 0.76
C SER A 896 18.56 14.28 0.55
N SER A 897 18.16 14.01 -0.69
CA SER A 897 17.55 12.74 -1.10
C SER A 897 18.57 11.86 -1.79
N THR A 898 18.83 10.66 -1.30
CA THR A 898 19.74 9.73 -1.97
C THR A 898 19.20 8.30 -1.86
N ARG A 899 19.26 7.58 -2.97
CA ARG A 899 18.90 6.17 -3.06
C ARG A 899 20.04 5.37 -3.67
N TYR A 900 20.26 4.18 -3.14
CA TYR A 900 21.27 3.26 -3.62
C TYR A 900 20.66 1.88 -3.87
N VAL A 901 20.97 1.28 -5.03
CA VAL A 901 20.48 -0.04 -5.43
C VAL A 901 21.63 -0.85 -6.01
N VAL A 902 21.77 -2.10 -5.55
CA VAL A 902 22.74 -3.07 -6.06
C VAL A 902 22.02 -4.36 -6.44
N ASN A 903 22.32 -4.89 -7.61
CA ASN A 903 21.91 -6.23 -8.05
C ASN A 903 23.04 -6.95 -8.76
N GLY A 904 22.79 -8.13 -9.33
CA GLY A 904 23.78 -8.94 -10.03
C GLY A 904 24.40 -8.30 -11.25
N GLN A 905 23.73 -7.35 -11.89
CA GLN A 905 24.19 -6.71 -13.14
C GLN A 905 24.80 -5.34 -12.89
N ARG A 906 24.32 -4.59 -11.91
CA ARG A 906 24.71 -3.19 -11.73
C ARG A 906 24.54 -2.69 -10.30
N ARG A 907 25.25 -1.60 -10.00
CA ARG A 907 24.91 -0.73 -8.88
C ARG A 907 24.54 0.67 -9.39
N THR A 908 23.62 1.30 -8.72
CA THR A 908 23.10 2.62 -9.10
C THR A 908 22.89 3.47 -7.86
N GLY A 909 23.47 4.66 -7.85
CA GLY A 909 23.20 5.71 -6.89
C GLY A 909 22.38 6.81 -7.56
N THR A 910 21.33 7.27 -6.91
CA THR A 910 20.46 8.36 -7.39
C THR A 910 20.25 9.35 -6.24
N TRP A 911 20.35 10.66 -6.50
CA TRP A 911 20.16 11.73 -5.53
C TRP A 911 19.52 12.97 -6.13
#